data_e2ca90fe1cd762d6e0535ceeee4184a2
#
_entry.id   e2ca90fe1cd762d6e0535ceeee4184a2
#
_cell.length_a   1.000
_cell.length_b   1.000
_cell.length_c   1.000
_cell.angle_alpha   90.00
_cell.angle_beta   90.00
_cell.angle_gamma   90.00
#
_symmetry.space_group_name_H-M   'P 1'
#
loop_
_entity.id
_entity.type
_entity.pdbx_description
1 polymer ?
#
loop_
_entity_poly.entity_id
_entity_poly.type
_entity_poly.pdbx_seq_one_letter_code
_entity_poly.pdbx_strand_id
1 'polypeptide(L)'
;MAGYPKVPQSKISSLDVVSFEGGLDQRGESNIRSNAFSIGRNAMVNQQGLITHRLGLKRWLPDITGTAGQVFPALYGGVVKYITADASKIKWCLEGATSWTNCGGDNTVTTTGNTTFLRVLDKVLILNGEDNLGYVDLTNMQVVHFNLVASPTTVPTGAVTGITTGSYKVYYCIWYNSVVGKTASTPILTQTVSKIREQWSTAGTEGVTVTDPNTRPGGAVSWNIGLATAPAGGTIQYSDILPIALSLDINTTTFFDNGSITQLTNAGTAPSVNSTQGPKAKYGVEIEGRPFLYGIKNDDYAVLIGGNDTYALDFTEGNGGYRLVLNSGTNYYPQSVFGFRNGQGIPSITVLFSNTEGLSKQSIIDQNTISLGNYSATVWGSTEQNYGAAGVSSPYAVVNYKGSMVFPTTDGILKLDTQASLQNVLLPERISDPVMDEVGSIRTDLLNKIVGTAWANRIIFAIPSHGFSYNNELVIYDVTRKGGECWYTFDIPANWIGTVSPPGSSGFVYVAQDNHFFRLDVMYVAQDETSTGLTVPFPMQVTTALIGANTAHDGYFAVVQVLFYLRQFVGSVDLVVTYRDYQSGKMKTKTKRVSNGAYAKSSVGNWSSPGYLFNQVLPTKVQRWGESDKLNDNQSAQKADLRFRVPLSVITNELQATIAINLDNSAVIGRSISFQGQPLGISPDVR
;
A
#
# COMPACT_ATOMS: atom_id res chain seq x y z
N MET A 1 -57.22 4.62 -32.90
CA MET A 1 -56.41 4.03 -31.84
C MET A 1 -56.17 2.59 -32.21
N ALA A 2 -55.00 2.27 -32.72
CA ALA A 2 -54.63 0.89 -32.99
C ALA A 2 -54.36 0.20 -31.63
N GLY A 3 -55.18 -0.79 -31.34
CA GLY A 3 -55.04 -1.60 -30.12
C GLY A 3 -53.70 -2.34 -30.09
N TYR A 4 -52.97 -2.22 -29.00
CA TYR A 4 -51.76 -3.01 -28.79
C TYR A 4 -52.07 -4.49 -28.97
N PRO A 5 -51.26 -5.28 -29.66
CA PRO A 5 -51.44 -6.71 -29.74
C PRO A 5 -51.40 -7.30 -28.33
N LYS A 6 -52.44 -8.00 -27.95
CA LYS A 6 -52.48 -8.75 -26.67
C LYS A 6 -51.44 -9.88 -26.77
N VAL A 7 -50.37 -9.75 -26.03
CA VAL A 7 -49.32 -10.77 -25.95
C VAL A 7 -49.90 -12.01 -25.29
N PRO A 8 -49.87 -13.18 -25.92
CA PRO A 8 -50.36 -14.41 -25.32
C PRO A 8 -49.55 -14.75 -24.06
N GLN A 9 -50.21 -14.93 -22.93
CA GLN A 9 -49.53 -15.21 -21.64
C GLN A 9 -48.69 -16.50 -21.67
N SER A 10 -48.93 -17.39 -22.59
CA SER A 10 -48.21 -18.69 -22.75
C SER A 10 -46.79 -18.56 -23.34
N LYS A 11 -46.35 -17.38 -23.75
CA LYS A 11 -45.05 -17.15 -24.36
C LYS A 11 -44.21 -16.09 -23.65
N ILE A 12 -44.51 -15.79 -22.39
CA ILE A 12 -43.69 -14.87 -21.60
C ILE A 12 -42.39 -15.59 -21.26
N SER A 13 -41.28 -15.08 -21.78
CA SER A 13 -39.92 -15.45 -21.38
C SER A 13 -39.42 -14.54 -20.28
N SER A 14 -38.52 -15.03 -19.46
CA SER A 14 -37.81 -14.20 -18.48
C SER A 14 -36.35 -14.02 -18.89
N LEU A 15 -35.85 -12.84 -18.72
CA LEU A 15 -34.42 -12.57 -18.73
C LEU A 15 -34.04 -12.25 -17.28
N ASP A 16 -33.26 -13.11 -16.68
CA ASP A 16 -32.98 -13.08 -15.27
C ASP A 16 -31.52 -12.67 -15.01
N VAL A 17 -31.33 -11.62 -14.22
CA VAL A 17 -30.04 -11.35 -13.58
C VAL A 17 -30.03 -12.14 -12.27
N VAL A 18 -29.49 -13.35 -12.33
CA VAL A 18 -29.57 -14.34 -11.24
C VAL A 18 -28.57 -14.09 -10.12
N SER A 19 -27.43 -13.46 -10.45
CA SER A 19 -26.41 -13.07 -9.49
C SER A 19 -25.76 -11.77 -9.93
N PHE A 20 -25.09 -11.10 -8.99
CA PHE A 20 -24.34 -9.86 -9.24
C PHE A 20 -22.83 -10.06 -9.04
N GLU A 21 -22.35 -11.30 -9.21
CA GLU A 21 -20.93 -11.65 -8.99
C GLU A 21 -19.96 -10.91 -9.91
N GLY A 22 -20.46 -10.32 -11.00
CA GLY A 22 -19.69 -9.47 -11.88
C GLY A 22 -19.26 -8.12 -11.27
N GLY A 23 -19.93 -7.67 -10.20
CA GLY A 23 -19.64 -6.38 -9.58
C GLY A 23 -19.95 -5.18 -10.48
N LEU A 24 -19.29 -4.06 -10.24
CA LEU A 24 -19.37 -2.87 -11.07
C LEU A 24 -18.64 -3.08 -12.40
N ASP A 25 -19.30 -2.78 -13.51
CA ASP A 25 -18.76 -2.87 -14.85
C ASP A 25 -19.29 -1.70 -15.68
N GLN A 26 -18.45 -0.70 -15.92
CA GLN A 26 -18.79 0.55 -16.62
C GLN A 26 -18.34 0.56 -18.09
N ARG A 27 -17.86 -0.60 -18.59
CA ARG A 27 -17.49 -0.72 -20.00
C ARG A 27 -18.71 -0.43 -20.88
N GLY A 28 -18.47 0.02 -22.09
CA GLY A 28 -19.56 0.35 -23.03
C GLY A 28 -20.61 -0.77 -23.10
N GLU A 29 -21.87 -0.40 -23.28
CA GLU A 29 -23.07 -1.24 -23.12
C GLU A 29 -22.99 -2.62 -23.75
N SER A 30 -22.26 -2.75 -24.89
CA SER A 30 -22.02 -4.04 -25.55
C SER A 30 -21.08 -5.00 -24.81
N ASN A 31 -20.28 -4.47 -23.88
CA ASN A 31 -19.21 -5.22 -23.21
C ASN A 31 -19.50 -5.51 -21.72
N ILE A 32 -20.59 -4.97 -21.18
CA ILE A 32 -20.96 -5.20 -19.78
C ILE A 32 -21.43 -6.63 -19.60
N ARG A 33 -20.91 -7.30 -18.60
CA ARG A 33 -21.32 -8.67 -18.25
C ARG A 33 -22.77 -8.69 -17.74
N SER A 34 -23.53 -9.69 -18.13
CA SER A 34 -24.96 -9.84 -17.75
C SER A 34 -25.19 -9.98 -16.23
N ASN A 35 -24.16 -10.39 -15.49
CA ASN A 35 -24.20 -10.52 -14.03
C ASN A 35 -23.51 -9.34 -13.31
N ALA A 36 -23.26 -8.25 -14.00
CA ALA A 36 -22.68 -7.03 -13.45
C ALA A 36 -23.73 -5.91 -13.33
N PHE A 37 -23.40 -4.88 -12.61
CA PHE A 37 -24.18 -3.64 -12.55
C PHE A 37 -23.39 -2.48 -13.17
N SER A 38 -24.09 -1.63 -13.90
CA SER A 38 -23.47 -0.47 -14.57
C SER A 38 -23.25 0.71 -13.63
N ILE A 39 -24.04 0.79 -12.56
CA ILE A 39 -23.89 1.78 -11.51
C ILE A 39 -23.93 1.05 -10.17
N GLY A 40 -22.89 1.22 -9.36
CA GLY A 40 -22.82 0.68 -8.02
C GLY A 40 -22.27 1.74 -7.07
N ARG A 41 -23.06 2.21 -6.16
CA ARG A 41 -22.69 3.22 -5.17
C ARG A 41 -22.95 2.69 -3.77
N ASN A 42 -21.92 2.64 -2.93
CA ASN A 42 -22.00 2.12 -1.56
C ASN A 42 -22.60 0.70 -1.46
N ALA A 43 -22.40 -0.10 -2.49
CA ALA A 43 -22.89 -1.46 -2.61
C ALA A 43 -21.73 -2.43 -2.76
N MET A 44 -21.90 -3.62 -2.25
CA MET A 44 -20.95 -4.73 -2.42
C MET A 44 -21.72 -6.04 -2.66
N VAL A 45 -21.03 -7.03 -3.20
CA VAL A 45 -21.59 -8.36 -3.38
C VAL A 45 -21.01 -9.30 -2.33
N ASN A 46 -21.88 -9.97 -1.59
CA ASN A 46 -21.46 -10.94 -0.58
C ASN A 46 -21.04 -12.27 -1.23
N GLN A 47 -20.54 -13.22 -0.44
CA GLN A 47 -20.06 -14.52 -0.92
C GLN A 47 -21.12 -15.34 -1.68
N GLN A 48 -22.39 -15.03 -1.51
CA GLN A 48 -23.51 -15.70 -2.17
C GLN A 48 -23.93 -15.03 -3.49
N GLY A 49 -23.20 -14.01 -3.95
CA GLY A 49 -23.56 -13.23 -5.15
C GLY A 49 -24.71 -12.24 -4.92
N LEU A 50 -25.05 -11.95 -3.65
CA LEU A 50 -26.14 -11.05 -3.31
C LEU A 50 -25.62 -9.62 -3.10
N ILE A 51 -26.37 -8.63 -3.57
CA ILE A 51 -26.09 -7.22 -3.31
C ILE A 51 -26.35 -6.90 -1.85
N THR A 52 -25.40 -6.22 -1.21
CA THR A 52 -25.53 -5.69 0.15
C THR A 52 -24.98 -4.28 0.22
N HIS A 53 -25.33 -3.54 1.26
CA HIS A 53 -24.64 -2.30 1.58
C HIS A 53 -23.17 -2.52 1.85
N ARG A 54 -22.36 -1.49 1.63
CA ARG A 54 -20.98 -1.44 2.13
C ARG A 54 -20.96 -1.50 3.66
N LEU A 55 -19.80 -1.79 4.20
CA LEU A 55 -19.55 -1.66 5.62
C LEU A 55 -19.62 -0.17 6.03
N GLY A 56 -20.18 0.09 7.21
CA GLY A 56 -20.23 1.42 7.78
C GLY A 56 -18.93 1.81 8.46
N LEU A 57 -18.75 3.10 8.65
CA LEU A 57 -17.63 3.66 9.40
C LEU A 57 -17.99 3.73 10.89
N LYS A 58 -17.07 3.28 11.74
CA LYS A 58 -17.15 3.42 13.19
C LYS A 58 -15.91 4.10 13.72
N ARG A 59 -16.05 5.06 14.63
CA ARG A 59 -14.91 5.67 15.31
C ARG A 59 -14.09 4.59 16.00
N TRP A 60 -12.77 4.73 15.90
CA TRP A 60 -11.87 3.67 16.34
C TRP A 60 -10.82 4.15 17.34
N LEU A 61 -10.03 5.14 17.02
CA LEU A 61 -8.98 5.68 17.87
C LEU A 61 -9.28 7.13 18.27
N PRO A 62 -8.61 7.68 19.29
CA PRO A 62 -8.75 9.07 19.66
C PRO A 62 -8.37 10.02 18.50
N ASP A 63 -8.92 11.21 18.53
CA ASP A 63 -8.59 12.25 17.55
C ASP A 63 -7.15 12.74 17.73
N ILE A 64 -6.57 13.23 16.62
CA ILE A 64 -5.28 13.93 16.64
C ILE A 64 -5.48 15.43 16.40
N THR A 65 -4.42 16.20 16.58
CA THR A 65 -4.48 17.66 16.40
C THR A 65 -4.35 18.07 14.93
N GLY A 66 -3.60 17.32 14.15
CA GLY A 66 -3.34 17.57 12.73
C GLY A 66 -4.19 16.71 11.82
N THR A 67 -3.80 16.65 10.56
CA THR A 67 -4.42 15.75 9.58
C THR A 67 -4.05 14.31 9.88
N ALA A 68 -5.05 13.45 9.99
CA ALA A 68 -4.84 12.02 10.24
C ALA A 68 -4.20 11.34 9.03
N GLY A 69 -3.11 10.64 9.28
CA GLY A 69 -2.36 9.87 8.30
C GLY A 69 -2.29 8.40 8.66
N GLN A 70 -1.14 7.79 8.44
CA GLN A 70 -0.92 6.38 8.77
C GLN A 70 -1.04 6.12 10.28
N VAL A 71 -1.80 5.08 10.62
CA VAL A 71 -1.72 4.40 11.93
C VAL A 71 -0.99 3.09 11.73
N PHE A 72 0.09 2.89 12.45
CA PHE A 72 0.89 1.68 12.36
C PHE A 72 0.60 0.75 13.56
N PRO A 73 0.05 -0.46 13.33
CA PRO A 73 -0.19 -1.43 14.38
C PRO A 73 1.12 -2.19 14.70
N ALA A 74 1.71 -1.93 15.84
CA ALA A 74 2.92 -2.59 16.30
C ALA A 74 2.59 -3.65 17.35
N LEU A 75 2.75 -4.93 17.02
CA LEU A 75 2.62 -6.03 17.98
C LEU A 75 3.95 -6.24 18.71
N TYR A 76 3.94 -6.09 20.03
CA TYR A 76 5.09 -6.36 20.88
C TYR A 76 4.64 -6.91 22.24
N GLY A 77 5.25 -8.00 22.69
CA GLY A 77 4.89 -8.64 23.97
C GLY A 77 3.42 -9.11 24.05
N GLY A 78 2.80 -9.46 22.91
CA GLY A 78 1.39 -9.88 22.85
C GLY A 78 0.38 -8.73 22.85
N VAL A 79 0.84 -7.48 22.91
CA VAL A 79 -0.01 -6.28 22.91
C VAL A 79 0.17 -5.51 21.62
N VAL A 80 -0.95 -5.08 21.01
CA VAL A 80 -0.92 -4.19 19.84
C VAL A 80 -0.91 -2.74 20.32
N LYS A 81 0.13 -2.01 19.94
CA LYS A 81 0.25 -0.57 20.14
C LYS A 81 0.06 0.12 18.79
N TYR A 82 -0.77 1.13 18.75
CA TYR A 82 -1.01 1.93 17.54
C TYR A 82 -0.12 3.16 17.56
N ILE A 83 0.68 3.36 16.52
CA ILE A 83 1.64 4.45 16.41
C ILE A 83 1.19 5.37 15.28
N THR A 84 1.24 6.68 15.51
CA THR A 84 0.95 7.70 14.49
C THR A 84 1.82 8.95 14.70
N ALA A 85 1.89 9.79 13.69
CA ALA A 85 2.41 11.15 13.81
C ALA A 85 1.24 12.11 14.04
N ASP A 86 1.34 12.96 15.06
CA ASP A 86 0.37 14.02 15.36
C ASP A 86 1.07 15.34 15.59
N ALA A 87 0.74 16.32 14.75
CA ALA A 87 1.45 17.59 14.67
C ALA A 87 2.96 17.35 14.46
N SER A 88 3.78 17.65 15.45
CA SER A 88 5.24 17.50 15.38
C SER A 88 5.76 16.37 16.28
N LYS A 89 4.90 15.40 16.67
CA LYS A 89 5.26 14.36 17.63
C LYS A 89 4.87 12.99 17.15
N ILE A 90 5.66 11.99 17.49
CA ILE A 90 5.28 10.58 17.38
C ILE A 90 4.52 10.19 18.65
N LYS A 91 3.34 9.64 18.45
CA LYS A 91 2.43 9.24 19.53
C LYS A 91 2.01 7.79 19.40
N TRP A 92 1.58 7.21 20.49
CA TRP A 92 1.04 5.86 20.54
C TRP A 92 -0.16 5.76 21.47
N CYS A 93 -1.03 4.76 21.22
CA CYS A 93 -2.11 4.40 22.12
C CYS A 93 -2.42 2.90 22.04
N LEU A 94 -3.26 2.43 22.97
CA LEU A 94 -3.88 1.10 22.93
C LEU A 94 -5.28 1.20 22.33
N GLU A 95 -5.83 0.08 21.91
CA GLU A 95 -7.25 0.02 21.51
C GLU A 95 -8.15 0.39 22.69
N GLY A 96 -9.16 1.22 22.42
CA GLY A 96 -10.07 1.74 23.44
C GLY A 96 -9.51 2.86 24.32
N ALA A 97 -8.30 3.34 24.05
CA ALA A 97 -7.77 4.53 24.72
C ALA A 97 -8.60 5.77 24.37
N THR A 98 -8.67 6.73 25.28
CA THR A 98 -9.36 8.01 25.09
C THR A 98 -8.44 9.13 24.64
N SER A 99 -7.13 8.92 24.68
CA SER A 99 -6.10 9.89 24.29
C SER A 99 -4.83 9.21 23.79
N TRP A 100 -4.07 9.94 23.00
CA TRP A 100 -2.73 9.55 22.55
C TRP A 100 -1.68 9.89 23.61
N THR A 101 -0.69 9.02 23.75
CA THR A 101 0.50 9.23 24.59
C THR A 101 1.69 9.57 23.70
N ASN A 102 2.48 10.58 24.06
CA ASN A 102 3.73 10.86 23.35
C ASN A 102 4.73 9.74 23.54
N CYS A 103 5.43 9.34 22.50
CA CYS A 103 6.61 8.49 22.65
C CYS A 103 7.68 9.23 23.47
N GLY A 104 8.51 8.49 24.18
CA GLY A 104 9.68 9.03 24.86
C GLY A 104 10.82 9.36 23.90
N GLY A 105 11.94 9.84 24.43
CA GLY A 105 13.13 10.20 23.63
C GLY A 105 12.93 11.44 22.77
N ASP A 106 13.66 11.53 21.67
CA ASP A 106 13.55 12.63 20.70
C ASP A 106 12.41 12.34 19.72
N ASN A 107 11.19 12.56 20.16
CA ASN A 107 9.97 12.23 19.39
C ASN A 107 9.50 13.35 18.46
N THR A 108 10.34 14.32 18.16
CA THR A 108 10.00 15.44 17.28
C THR A 108 10.14 15.04 15.82
N VAL A 109 9.13 15.37 15.02
CA VAL A 109 9.12 15.17 13.56
C VAL A 109 8.70 16.44 12.85
N THR A 110 9.22 16.62 11.64
CA THR A 110 8.85 17.74 10.77
C THR A 110 7.45 17.52 10.20
N THR A 111 6.60 18.54 10.23
CA THR A 111 5.19 18.47 9.82
C THR A 111 4.97 18.61 8.31
N THR A 112 6.03 18.88 7.54
CA THR A 112 5.95 19.09 6.08
C THR A 112 5.95 17.80 5.29
N GLY A 113 4.97 16.95 5.47
CA GLY A 113 4.85 15.73 4.69
C GLY A 113 4.16 14.61 5.45
N ASN A 114 3.75 13.59 4.72
CA ASN A 114 3.17 12.40 5.32
C ASN A 114 4.27 11.59 6.01
N THR A 115 4.15 11.44 7.32
CA THR A 115 5.01 10.52 8.06
C THR A 115 4.44 9.11 7.95
N THR A 116 5.26 8.17 7.52
CA THR A 116 4.93 6.75 7.41
C THR A 116 5.85 5.91 8.26
N PHE A 117 5.45 4.68 8.50
CA PHE A 117 6.10 3.76 9.42
C PHE A 117 6.39 2.44 8.74
N LEU A 118 7.56 1.88 9.02
CA LEU A 118 7.99 0.59 8.51
C LEU A 118 8.54 -0.26 9.66
N ARG A 119 7.99 -1.46 9.85
CA ARG A 119 8.53 -2.38 10.86
C ARG A 119 9.78 -3.07 10.35
N VAL A 120 10.81 -3.07 11.19
CA VAL A 120 12.03 -3.85 10.99
C VAL A 120 12.40 -4.48 12.32
N LEU A 121 12.24 -5.78 12.45
CA LEU A 121 12.44 -6.54 13.70
C LEU A 121 11.57 -5.99 14.87
N ASP A 122 12.21 -5.55 15.95
CA ASP A 122 11.61 -4.95 17.14
C ASP A 122 11.50 -3.42 17.08
N LYS A 123 11.78 -2.83 15.95
CA LYS A 123 11.79 -1.39 15.72
C LYS A 123 10.79 -0.98 14.64
N VAL A 124 10.32 0.24 14.73
CA VAL A 124 9.45 0.85 13.72
C VAL A 124 10.14 2.11 13.19
N LEU A 125 10.64 2.05 11.96
CA LEU A 125 11.26 3.18 11.28
C LEU A 125 10.25 4.30 11.03
N ILE A 126 10.71 5.54 11.13
CA ILE A 126 9.95 6.77 10.90
C ILE A 126 10.45 7.37 9.57
N LEU A 127 9.56 7.50 8.61
CA LEU A 127 9.88 7.90 7.23
C LEU A 127 9.03 9.12 6.85
N ASN A 128 9.66 10.27 6.60
CA ASN A 128 8.95 11.47 6.13
C ASN A 128 9.72 12.26 5.05
N GLY A 129 10.96 11.87 4.76
CA GLY A 129 11.81 12.52 3.77
C GLY A 129 12.44 13.85 4.24
N GLU A 130 12.11 14.32 5.42
CA GLU A 130 12.60 15.62 5.94
C GLU A 130 13.56 15.45 7.10
N ASP A 131 13.26 14.55 8.02
CA ASP A 131 14.06 14.26 9.19
C ASP A 131 15.07 13.15 8.92
N ASN A 132 16.15 13.15 9.69
CA ASN A 132 17.07 12.02 9.69
C ASN A 132 16.32 10.75 10.09
N LEU A 133 16.68 9.63 9.49
CA LEU A 133 16.11 8.34 9.82
C LEU A 133 16.09 8.13 11.34
N GLY A 134 14.94 7.77 11.83
CA GLY A 134 14.71 7.43 13.23
C GLY A 134 13.84 6.19 13.33
N TYR A 135 13.74 5.66 14.54
CA TYR A 135 12.85 4.54 14.83
C TYR A 135 12.21 4.67 16.20
N VAL A 136 11.04 4.07 16.34
CA VAL A 136 10.42 3.79 17.66
C VAL A 136 10.93 2.43 18.12
N ASP A 137 11.55 2.38 19.29
CA ASP A 137 11.89 1.15 19.98
C ASP A 137 10.64 0.63 20.70
N LEU A 138 10.15 -0.54 20.27
CA LEU A 138 8.90 -1.11 20.80
C LEU A 138 9.00 -1.60 22.24
N THR A 139 10.22 -1.79 22.76
CA THR A 139 10.42 -2.26 24.15
C THR A 139 10.02 -1.21 25.18
N ASN A 140 10.32 0.06 24.90
CA ASN A 140 10.14 1.17 25.83
C ASN A 140 9.34 2.35 25.23
N MET A 141 8.93 2.27 23.94
CA MET A 141 8.23 3.32 23.20
C MET A 141 9.01 4.63 23.15
N GLN A 142 10.33 4.55 22.95
CA GLN A 142 11.21 5.70 22.76
C GLN A 142 11.55 5.88 21.27
N VAL A 143 11.62 7.13 20.84
CA VAL A 143 12.10 7.51 19.52
C VAL A 143 13.60 7.74 19.60
N VAL A 144 14.33 7.13 18.68
CA VAL A 144 15.77 7.27 18.53
C VAL A 144 16.05 7.68 17.07
N HIS A 145 16.73 8.82 16.87
CA HIS A 145 17.19 9.24 15.54
C HIS A 145 18.66 8.90 15.34
N PHE A 146 19.03 8.58 14.11
CA PHE A 146 20.43 8.42 13.72
C PHE A 146 21.08 9.80 13.64
N ASN A 147 21.81 10.14 14.68
CA ASN A 147 22.50 11.42 14.79
C ASN A 147 23.82 11.41 14.04
N LEU A 148 24.27 12.59 13.64
CA LEU A 148 25.58 12.81 13.06
C LEU A 148 26.67 12.40 14.06
N VAL A 149 27.50 11.41 13.69
CA VAL A 149 28.70 11.06 14.45
C VAL A 149 29.77 12.11 14.16
N ALA A 150 30.32 12.72 15.17
CA ALA A 150 31.31 13.77 15.00
C ALA A 150 32.55 13.27 14.23
N SER A 151 33.09 14.12 13.33
CA SER A 151 34.34 13.78 12.66
C SER A 151 35.50 13.83 13.66
N PRO A 152 36.44 12.87 13.58
CA PRO A 152 37.60 12.88 14.46
C PRO A 152 38.53 14.04 14.09
N THR A 153 39.02 14.78 15.10
CA THR A 153 39.89 15.93 14.90
C THR A 153 41.32 15.71 15.36
N THR A 154 41.56 14.60 16.06
CA THR A 154 42.86 14.28 16.64
C THR A 154 43.64 13.35 15.70
N VAL A 155 44.94 13.68 15.50
CA VAL A 155 45.84 12.82 14.72
C VAL A 155 46.05 11.49 15.46
N PRO A 156 45.99 10.34 14.78
CA PRO A 156 46.40 9.05 15.37
C PRO A 156 47.85 9.11 15.83
N THR A 157 48.20 8.33 16.83
CA THR A 157 49.63 8.18 17.21
C THR A 157 50.22 6.96 16.51
N GLY A 158 51.52 7.01 16.22
CA GLY A 158 52.22 5.95 15.56
C GLY A 158 53.56 5.64 16.25
N ALA A 159 53.85 4.35 16.46
CA ALA A 159 55.10 3.88 16.97
C ALA A 159 55.80 2.99 15.94
N VAL A 160 57.01 3.35 15.52
CA VAL A 160 57.82 2.55 14.63
C VAL A 160 58.57 1.49 15.42
N THR A 161 58.51 0.23 14.98
CA THR A 161 59.13 -0.94 15.62
C THR A 161 60.10 -1.59 14.65
N GLY A 162 61.32 -1.89 15.07
CA GLY A 162 62.32 -2.62 14.29
C GLY A 162 62.92 -1.86 13.10
N ILE A 163 62.43 -0.68 12.79
CA ILE A 163 62.90 0.16 11.66
C ILE A 163 63.44 1.46 12.24
N THR A 164 64.61 1.91 11.75
CA THR A 164 65.14 3.19 12.15
C THR A 164 64.45 4.35 11.41
N THR A 165 64.59 5.58 11.94
CA THR A 165 64.11 6.78 11.27
C THR A 165 64.97 7.03 10.01
N GLY A 166 64.30 7.47 8.91
CA GLY A 166 64.99 7.71 7.63
C GLY A 166 64.23 8.70 6.75
N SER A 167 64.43 8.60 5.43
CA SER A 167 63.89 9.52 4.44
C SER A 167 62.58 9.09 3.79
N TYR A 168 62.13 7.87 4.00
CA TYR A 168 60.85 7.39 3.47
C TYR A 168 59.72 7.80 4.42
N LYS A 169 58.55 8.04 3.85
CA LYS A 169 57.36 8.42 4.62
C LYS A 169 56.24 7.47 4.38
N VAL A 170 55.55 7.10 5.45
CA VAL A 170 54.29 6.38 5.43
C VAL A 170 53.22 7.25 6.13
N TYR A 171 52.05 7.26 5.56
CA TYR A 171 50.97 8.14 5.96
C TYR A 171 49.77 7.31 6.35
N TYR A 172 49.19 7.57 7.51
CA TYR A 172 48.00 6.87 8.01
C TYR A 172 46.92 7.84 8.35
N CYS A 173 45.67 7.42 8.17
CA CYS A 173 44.53 8.09 8.78
C CYS A 173 43.50 7.04 9.23
N ILE A 174 42.64 7.43 10.16
CA ILE A 174 41.60 6.61 10.72
C ILE A 174 40.26 7.29 10.44
N TRP A 175 39.23 6.51 10.17
CA TRP A 175 37.84 6.98 10.15
C TRP A 175 36.95 5.95 10.80
N TYR A 176 35.80 6.40 11.31
CA TYR A 176 34.88 5.56 12.04
C TYR A 176 33.63 5.29 11.19
N ASN A 177 33.07 4.10 11.35
CA ASN A 177 31.76 3.76 10.80
C ASN A 177 30.70 4.03 11.87
N SER A 178 29.55 4.55 11.43
CA SER A 178 28.27 4.45 12.12
C SER A 178 27.37 3.48 11.38
N VAL A 179 26.20 3.17 11.94
CA VAL A 179 25.19 2.31 11.28
C VAL A 179 24.66 2.90 9.97
N VAL A 180 24.91 4.16 9.67
CA VAL A 180 24.37 4.84 8.48
C VAL A 180 25.42 5.45 7.55
N GLY A 181 26.70 5.41 7.91
CA GLY A 181 27.75 6.00 7.08
C GLY A 181 29.13 6.05 7.75
N LYS A 182 30.03 6.82 7.16
CA LYS A 182 31.44 6.94 7.60
C LYS A 182 31.74 8.39 8.03
N THR A 183 32.53 8.57 9.07
CA THR A 183 33.07 9.90 9.41
C THR A 183 34.07 10.36 8.36
N ALA A 184 34.35 11.65 8.30
CA ALA A 184 35.58 12.11 7.69
C ALA A 184 36.78 11.47 8.41
N SER A 185 37.91 11.35 7.70
CA SER A 185 39.13 10.79 8.26
C SER A 185 39.75 11.73 9.28
N THR A 186 40.52 11.17 10.23
CA THR A 186 41.42 11.95 11.09
C THR A 186 42.40 12.75 10.26
N PRO A 187 43.02 13.79 10.81
CA PRO A 187 44.21 14.36 10.20
C PRO A 187 45.29 13.29 9.98
N ILE A 188 46.09 13.46 8.94
CA ILE A 188 47.05 12.45 8.47
C ILE A 188 48.22 12.36 9.43
N LEU A 189 48.48 11.14 9.94
CA LEU A 189 49.67 10.76 10.65
C LEU A 189 50.82 10.54 9.64
N THR A 190 51.97 11.16 9.85
CA THR A 190 53.16 10.93 9.06
C THR A 190 54.21 10.24 9.90
N GLN A 191 54.70 9.08 9.42
CA GLN A 191 55.85 8.40 10.03
C GLN A 191 57.04 8.36 9.06
N THR A 192 58.25 8.57 9.55
CA THR A 192 59.50 8.52 8.77
C THR A 192 60.25 7.25 9.09
N VAL A 193 60.64 6.51 8.06
CA VAL A 193 61.30 5.21 8.17
C VAL A 193 62.50 5.10 7.22
N SER A 194 63.45 4.26 7.56
CA SER A 194 64.69 4.08 6.76
C SER A 194 64.53 3.10 5.57
N LYS A 195 63.44 2.37 5.52
CA LYS A 195 63.11 1.38 4.46
C LYS A 195 61.76 1.71 3.84
N ILE A 196 61.58 1.43 2.56
CA ILE A 196 60.25 1.41 1.95
C ILE A 196 59.45 0.27 2.54
N ARG A 197 58.11 0.44 2.57
CA ARG A 197 57.20 -0.48 3.25
C ARG A 197 57.30 -1.94 2.75
N GLU A 198 57.50 -2.13 1.47
CA GLU A 198 57.66 -3.42 0.82
C GLU A 198 58.92 -4.19 1.24
N GLN A 199 59.87 -3.51 1.90
CA GLN A 199 61.10 -4.06 2.42
C GLN A 199 61.06 -4.37 3.93
N TRP A 200 59.94 -4.16 4.60
CA TRP A 200 59.79 -4.49 6.01
C TRP A 200 59.76 -6.01 6.20
N SER A 201 60.28 -6.46 7.31
CA SER A 201 60.30 -7.89 7.62
C SER A 201 58.89 -8.43 7.86
N THR A 202 58.48 -9.40 7.07
CA THR A 202 57.16 -10.06 7.18
C THR A 202 56.99 -10.86 8.47
N ALA A 203 58.07 -11.07 9.24
CA ALA A 203 58.05 -11.79 10.52
C ALA A 203 57.38 -10.98 11.67
N GLY A 204 56.85 -9.81 11.38
CA GLY A 204 56.16 -8.98 12.40
C GLY A 204 57.09 -8.24 13.37
N THR A 205 58.43 -8.23 13.07
CA THR A 205 59.44 -7.55 13.88
C THR A 205 59.70 -6.11 13.41
N GLU A 206 59.28 -5.78 12.19
CA GLU A 206 59.39 -4.45 11.59
C GLU A 206 58.01 -3.95 11.22
N GLY A 207 57.69 -2.69 11.55
CA GLY A 207 56.41 -2.13 11.20
C GLY A 207 56.04 -0.83 11.93
N VAL A 208 54.83 -0.42 11.74
CA VAL A 208 54.24 0.75 12.42
C VAL A 208 52.99 0.32 13.17
N THR A 209 53.00 0.53 14.47
CA THR A 209 51.78 0.43 15.29
C THR A 209 51.03 1.77 15.23
N VAL A 210 49.85 1.79 14.64
CA VAL A 210 48.99 2.95 14.62
C VAL A 210 47.99 2.80 15.77
N THR A 211 47.89 3.81 16.61
CA THR A 211 47.01 3.82 17.77
C THR A 211 45.89 4.85 17.53
N ASP A 212 44.68 4.42 17.75
CA ASP A 212 43.50 5.24 17.73
C ASP A 212 43.63 6.38 18.79
N PRO A 213 43.29 7.63 18.47
CA PRO A 213 43.51 8.77 19.34
C PRO A 213 42.67 8.80 20.64
N ASN A 214 42.01 7.73 21.02
CA ASN A 214 41.19 7.60 22.25
C ASN A 214 40.01 8.57 22.38
N THR A 215 39.77 9.37 21.35
CA THR A 215 38.66 10.33 21.28
C THR A 215 37.60 9.80 20.30
N ARG A 216 37.12 8.61 20.55
CA ARG A 216 36.13 7.97 19.70
C ARG A 216 34.82 8.75 19.73
N PRO A 217 34.30 9.10 18.57
CA PRO A 217 33.01 9.80 18.55
C PRO A 217 31.91 8.85 19.04
N GLY A 218 31.00 9.39 19.87
CA GLY A 218 29.81 8.66 20.30
C GLY A 218 28.96 8.21 19.11
N GLY A 219 28.52 6.95 19.11
CA GLY A 219 27.76 6.35 17.99
C GLY A 219 28.62 5.67 16.92
N ALA A 220 29.92 5.68 17.05
CA ALA A 220 30.80 4.86 16.22
C ALA A 220 30.68 3.38 16.60
N VAL A 221 30.59 2.50 15.59
CA VAL A 221 30.41 1.04 15.77
C VAL A 221 31.65 0.25 15.38
N SER A 222 32.48 0.78 14.50
CA SER A 222 33.78 0.21 14.12
C SER A 222 34.70 1.32 13.58
N TRP A 223 35.96 0.99 13.36
CA TRP A 223 36.90 1.92 12.76
C TRP A 223 37.69 1.27 11.62
N ASN A 224 38.24 2.15 10.78
CA ASN A 224 38.98 1.75 9.58
C ASN A 224 40.32 2.49 9.59
N ILE A 225 41.31 1.90 8.95
CA ILE A 225 42.64 2.51 8.77
C ILE A 225 43.03 2.51 7.30
N GLY A 226 43.55 3.62 6.84
CA GLY A 226 44.10 3.79 5.50
C GLY A 226 45.57 4.15 5.51
N LEU A 227 46.23 3.82 4.42
CA LEU A 227 47.66 3.99 4.20
C LEU A 227 47.91 4.64 2.83
N ALA A 228 48.87 5.55 2.79
CA ALA A 228 49.59 5.92 1.58
C ALA A 228 51.08 5.89 1.81
N THR A 229 51.84 5.62 0.76
CA THR A 229 53.31 5.71 0.74
C THR A 229 53.71 6.78 -0.28
N ALA A 230 54.64 7.63 0.05
CA ALA A 230 55.18 8.61 -0.90
C ALA A 230 56.68 8.76 -0.72
N PRO A 231 57.40 9.11 -1.80
CA PRO A 231 58.77 9.52 -1.70
C PRO A 231 58.92 10.78 -0.82
N ALA A 232 60.07 10.99 -0.23
CA ALA A 232 60.34 12.15 0.61
C ALA A 232 60.05 13.46 -0.14
N GLY A 233 59.13 14.28 0.41
CA GLY A 233 58.77 15.61 -0.13
C GLY A 233 57.43 15.70 -0.87
N GLY A 234 56.70 14.58 -1.10
CA GLY A 234 55.36 14.63 -1.68
C GLY A 234 54.29 15.07 -0.68
N THR A 235 53.30 15.81 -1.16
CA THR A 235 52.06 16.12 -0.40
C THR A 235 51.04 14.99 -0.65
N ILE A 236 50.41 14.49 0.40
CA ILE A 236 49.38 13.44 0.33
C ILE A 236 48.02 14.02 0.59
N GLN A 237 47.07 13.66 -0.22
CA GLN A 237 45.64 13.95 -0.06
C GLN A 237 44.89 12.71 0.44
N TYR A 238 43.69 12.87 0.99
CA TYR A 238 42.85 11.71 1.38
C TYR A 238 42.51 10.81 0.20
N SER A 239 42.44 11.32 -1.01
CA SER A 239 42.25 10.56 -2.24
C SER A 239 43.40 9.60 -2.56
N ASP A 240 44.59 9.82 -1.97
CA ASP A 240 45.77 9.01 -2.18
C ASP A 240 45.88 7.86 -1.15
N ILE A 241 45.05 7.93 -0.09
CA ILE A 241 45.06 6.98 1.02
C ILE A 241 44.06 5.85 0.73
N LEU A 242 44.55 4.64 0.63
CA LEU A 242 43.72 3.46 0.44
C LEU A 242 43.58 2.68 1.75
N PRO A 243 42.41 2.07 2.00
CA PRO A 243 42.21 1.24 3.18
C PRO A 243 43.19 0.07 3.23
N ILE A 244 43.67 -0.26 4.42
CA ILE A 244 44.46 -1.48 4.71
C ILE A 244 43.73 -2.41 5.68
N ALA A 245 42.81 -1.87 6.47
CA ALA A 245 41.87 -2.66 7.27
C ALA A 245 40.54 -1.91 7.41
N LEU A 246 39.47 -2.66 7.36
CA LEU A 246 38.07 -2.15 7.48
C LEU A 246 37.37 -2.83 8.63
N SER A 247 36.43 -2.11 9.22
CA SER A 247 35.52 -2.61 10.26
C SER A 247 36.22 -3.28 11.45
N LEU A 248 37.34 -2.68 11.87
CA LEU A 248 38.02 -3.11 13.08
C LEU A 248 37.11 -2.94 14.29
N ASP A 249 37.18 -3.88 15.24
CA ASP A 249 36.40 -3.81 16.47
C ASP A 249 36.64 -2.46 17.17
N ILE A 250 35.55 -1.76 17.51
CA ILE A 250 35.60 -0.49 18.19
C ILE A 250 36.35 -0.55 19.54
N ASN A 251 36.44 -1.72 20.16
CA ASN A 251 37.19 -1.91 21.39
C ASN A 251 38.70 -2.12 21.18
N THR A 252 39.14 -2.40 19.93
CA THR A 252 40.58 -2.44 19.61
C THR A 252 41.12 -1.03 19.49
N THR A 253 42.27 -0.76 20.09
CA THR A 253 42.86 0.59 20.09
C THR A 253 44.08 0.72 19.19
N THR A 254 44.61 -0.39 18.70
CA THR A 254 45.85 -0.41 17.94
C THR A 254 45.75 -1.32 16.72
N PHE A 255 46.46 -0.95 15.68
CA PHE A 255 46.64 -1.74 14.47
C PHE A 255 48.13 -1.76 14.10
N PHE A 256 48.67 -2.96 13.88
CA PHE A 256 50.09 -3.13 13.51
C PHE A 256 50.20 -3.39 12.00
N ASP A 257 50.81 -2.43 11.28
CA ASP A 257 51.16 -2.60 9.87
C ASP A 257 52.58 -3.12 9.78
N ASN A 258 52.72 -4.37 9.38
CA ASN A 258 54.00 -5.07 9.20
C ASN A 258 54.50 -5.09 7.75
N GLY A 259 53.93 -4.27 6.88
CA GLY A 259 54.30 -4.20 5.46
C GLY A 259 53.70 -5.29 4.57
N SER A 260 53.20 -6.39 5.13
CA SER A 260 52.63 -7.49 4.33
C SER A 260 51.15 -7.29 3.96
N ILE A 261 50.50 -6.31 4.58
CA ILE A 261 49.06 -6.06 4.40
C ILE A 261 48.82 -5.33 3.08
N THR A 262 48.00 -5.90 2.22
CA THR A 262 47.66 -5.33 0.91
C THR A 262 46.66 -4.20 1.05
N GLN A 263 46.87 -3.10 0.31
CA GLN A 263 45.87 -2.04 0.19
C GLN A 263 44.63 -2.56 -0.55
N LEU A 264 43.46 -2.18 -0.03
CA LEU A 264 42.15 -2.59 -0.58
C LEU A 264 41.74 -1.60 -1.66
N THR A 265 42.25 -1.74 -2.87
CA THR A 265 42.04 -0.83 -4.00
C THR A 265 40.57 -0.70 -4.41
N ASN A 266 39.78 -1.74 -4.19
CA ASN A 266 38.35 -1.74 -4.54
C ASN A 266 37.43 -1.16 -3.46
N ALA A 267 37.97 -0.77 -2.29
CA ALA A 267 37.20 -0.26 -1.17
C ALA A 267 37.07 1.28 -1.15
N GLY A 268 37.50 1.94 -2.22
CA GLY A 268 37.53 3.41 -2.31
C GLY A 268 38.73 4.01 -1.56
N THR A 269 38.72 5.32 -1.38
CA THR A 269 39.77 6.08 -0.69
C THR A 269 39.29 6.52 0.70
N ALA A 270 40.20 7.05 1.50
CA ALA A 270 39.88 7.61 2.81
C ALA A 270 38.83 8.76 2.66
N PRO A 271 37.74 8.74 3.42
CA PRO A 271 36.69 9.74 3.28
C PRO A 271 37.19 11.13 3.74
N SER A 272 37.01 12.12 2.88
CA SER A 272 37.32 13.53 3.19
C SER A 272 36.14 14.27 3.81
N VAL A 273 34.94 13.71 3.71
CA VAL A 273 33.68 14.29 4.22
C VAL A 273 32.97 13.29 5.14
N ASN A 274 32.22 13.84 6.07
CA ASN A 274 31.42 13.05 7.01
C ASN A 274 30.05 12.71 6.40
N SER A 275 29.72 11.43 6.34
CA SER A 275 28.45 10.89 5.83
C SER A 275 27.64 10.15 6.89
N THR A 276 27.93 10.33 8.18
CA THR A 276 27.28 9.60 9.27
C THR A 276 25.89 10.11 9.62
N GLN A 277 25.43 11.18 8.99
CA GLN A 277 24.06 11.63 9.17
C GLN A 277 23.08 10.60 8.59
N GLY A 278 22.06 10.24 9.36
CA GLY A 278 21.04 9.30 8.91
C GLY A 278 20.37 9.76 7.61
N PRO A 279 20.04 8.85 6.72
CA PRO A 279 19.36 9.21 5.47
C PRO A 279 17.99 9.82 5.77
N LYS A 280 17.60 10.80 4.97
CA LYS A 280 16.25 11.39 5.03
C LYS A 280 15.36 10.67 4.03
N ALA A 281 14.94 9.46 4.40
CA ALA A 281 14.12 8.62 3.55
C ALA A 281 12.64 8.95 3.68
N LYS A 282 11.94 9.01 2.56
CA LYS A 282 10.51 9.28 2.51
C LYS A 282 9.69 7.99 2.48
N TYR A 283 10.23 6.95 1.87
CA TYR A 283 9.55 5.69 1.62
C TYR A 283 10.42 4.52 2.02
N GLY A 284 9.77 3.41 2.33
CA GLY A 284 10.47 2.17 2.62
C GLY A 284 9.56 0.96 2.57
N VAL A 285 10.17 -0.18 2.33
CA VAL A 285 9.53 -1.50 2.37
C VAL A 285 10.46 -2.48 3.07
N GLU A 286 9.90 -3.43 3.79
CA GLU A 286 10.66 -4.54 4.34
C GLU A 286 10.58 -5.73 3.37
N ILE A 287 11.73 -6.29 3.03
CA ILE A 287 11.86 -7.46 2.16
C ILE A 287 12.84 -8.42 2.82
N GLU A 288 12.37 -9.61 3.17
CA GLU A 288 13.15 -10.67 3.81
C GLU A 288 13.92 -10.19 5.06
N GLY A 289 13.27 -9.42 5.93
CA GLY A 289 13.84 -8.89 7.17
C GLY A 289 14.71 -7.65 7.02
N ARG A 290 14.87 -7.13 5.80
CA ARG A 290 15.74 -5.98 5.48
C ARG A 290 14.91 -4.78 5.03
N PRO A 291 15.19 -3.57 5.51
CA PRO A 291 14.58 -2.35 5.01
C PRO A 291 15.21 -1.95 3.68
N PHE A 292 14.36 -1.59 2.73
CA PHE A 292 14.71 -0.93 1.48
C PHE A 292 14.14 0.48 1.53
N LEU A 293 15.01 1.48 1.61
CA LEU A 293 14.62 2.88 1.77
C LEU A 293 14.85 3.64 0.46
N TYR A 294 13.89 4.44 0.04
CA TYR A 294 13.97 5.22 -1.20
C TYR A 294 13.28 6.59 -1.04
N GLY A 295 13.36 7.44 -2.08
CA GLY A 295 12.99 8.85 -1.94
C GLY A 295 13.88 9.56 -0.92
N ILE A 296 15.19 9.35 -1.03
CA ILE A 296 16.19 9.92 -0.13
C ILE A 296 16.40 11.40 -0.50
N LYS A 297 16.17 12.31 0.41
CA LYS A 297 16.39 13.75 0.18
C LYS A 297 17.84 14.01 -0.20
N ASN A 298 18.04 14.69 -1.32
CA ASN A 298 19.35 14.97 -1.96
C ASN A 298 20.07 13.74 -2.56
N ASP A 299 19.38 12.60 -2.65
CA ASP A 299 19.89 11.38 -3.28
C ASP A 299 18.75 10.60 -3.94
N ASP A 300 18.00 11.29 -4.79
CA ASP A 300 16.70 10.84 -5.33
C ASP A 300 16.78 9.54 -6.14
N TYR A 301 17.97 9.19 -6.64
CA TYR A 301 18.20 7.97 -7.42
C TYR A 301 18.60 6.75 -6.57
N ALA A 302 18.80 6.94 -5.27
CA ALA A 302 19.29 5.87 -4.41
C ALA A 302 18.16 5.03 -3.81
N VAL A 303 18.44 3.74 -3.71
CA VAL A 303 17.76 2.80 -2.82
C VAL A 303 18.78 2.32 -1.80
N LEU A 304 18.56 2.58 -0.53
CA LEU A 304 19.40 2.10 0.56
C LEU A 304 18.83 0.79 1.09
N ILE A 305 19.67 -0.23 1.16
CA ILE A 305 19.32 -1.56 1.63
C ILE A 305 20.00 -1.78 2.98
N GLY A 306 19.25 -2.13 3.99
CA GLY A 306 19.80 -2.46 5.31
C GLY A 306 20.58 -3.78 5.30
N GLY A 307 21.40 -3.99 6.31
CA GLY A 307 22.17 -5.21 6.48
C GLY A 307 21.32 -6.46 6.75
N ASN A 308 22.00 -7.57 7.02
CA ASN A 308 21.36 -8.84 7.29
C ASN A 308 21.00 -9.01 8.78
N ASP A 309 19.90 -9.69 9.07
CA ASP A 309 19.49 -10.12 10.42
C ASP A 309 19.56 -8.99 11.47
N THR A 310 20.41 -9.14 12.48
CA THR A 310 20.60 -8.17 13.56
C THR A 310 21.15 -6.82 13.10
N TYR A 311 21.73 -6.77 11.92
CA TYR A 311 22.29 -5.56 11.28
C TYR A 311 21.29 -4.89 10.33
N ALA A 312 20.01 -5.25 10.37
CA ALA A 312 19.01 -4.74 9.44
C ALA A 312 18.94 -3.19 9.38
N LEU A 313 19.29 -2.50 10.45
CA LEU A 313 19.39 -1.03 10.49
C LEU A 313 20.79 -0.48 10.21
N ASP A 314 21.71 -1.32 9.80
CA ASP A 314 23.05 -0.93 9.36
C ASP A 314 23.11 -0.88 7.83
N PHE A 315 23.28 0.31 7.28
CA PHE A 315 23.33 0.53 5.83
C PHE A 315 24.74 0.55 5.29
N THR A 316 25.73 0.08 6.07
CA THR A 316 27.13 -0.02 5.65
C THR A 316 27.41 -1.34 4.95
N GLU A 317 28.31 -1.32 3.98
CA GLU A 317 28.67 -2.50 3.19
C GLU A 317 29.28 -3.64 4.03
N GLY A 318 29.92 -3.31 5.15
CA GLY A 318 30.58 -4.30 6.03
C GLY A 318 29.61 -5.31 6.65
N ASN A 319 28.35 -4.94 6.89
CA ASN A 319 27.31 -5.78 7.49
C ASN A 319 26.22 -6.18 6.48
N GLY A 320 26.53 -6.10 5.19
CA GLY A 320 25.60 -6.46 4.11
C GLY A 320 24.64 -5.34 3.72
N GLY A 321 24.81 -4.15 4.27
CA GLY A 321 24.12 -2.95 3.80
C GLY A 321 24.59 -2.60 2.38
N TYR A 322 23.73 -1.96 1.60
CA TYR A 322 24.06 -1.62 0.22
C TYR A 322 23.37 -0.33 -0.21
N ARG A 323 24.06 0.48 -1.02
CA ARG A 323 23.51 1.65 -1.68
C ARG A 323 23.42 1.39 -3.17
N LEU A 324 22.21 1.21 -3.67
CA LEU A 324 21.92 1.00 -5.08
C LEU A 324 21.54 2.33 -5.72
N VAL A 325 22.25 2.74 -6.77
CA VAL A 325 21.95 3.95 -7.54
C VAL A 325 21.37 3.55 -8.88
N LEU A 326 20.15 3.98 -9.14
CA LEU A 326 19.39 3.58 -10.31
C LEU A 326 19.03 4.79 -11.18
N ASN A 327 19.21 4.65 -12.49
CA ASN A 327 18.85 5.67 -13.48
C ASN A 327 19.47 7.07 -13.23
N SER A 328 20.66 7.14 -12.64
CA SER A 328 21.37 8.40 -12.39
C SER A 328 21.50 9.23 -13.68
N GLY A 329 21.21 10.53 -13.58
CA GLY A 329 21.24 11.44 -14.72
C GLY A 329 20.00 11.41 -15.61
N THR A 330 18.95 10.66 -15.23
CA THR A 330 17.64 10.67 -15.88
C THR A 330 16.60 11.39 -15.01
N ASN A 331 15.38 11.57 -15.51
CA ASN A 331 14.28 12.14 -14.73
C ASN A 331 13.45 11.06 -13.99
N TYR A 332 13.92 9.81 -13.94
CA TYR A 332 13.17 8.71 -13.33
C TYR A 332 13.68 8.41 -11.92
N TYR A 333 12.80 8.51 -10.95
CA TYR A 333 13.08 8.32 -9.53
C TYR A 333 12.39 7.07 -8.99
N PRO A 334 13.05 6.27 -8.13
CA PRO A 334 12.42 5.13 -7.47
C PRO A 334 11.18 5.57 -6.66
N GLN A 335 10.03 4.97 -6.95
CA GLN A 335 8.76 5.24 -6.27
C GLN A 335 8.25 4.04 -5.50
N SER A 336 8.67 2.82 -5.87
CA SER A 336 8.33 1.63 -5.12
C SER A 336 9.35 0.54 -5.37
N VAL A 337 9.59 -0.27 -4.35
CA VAL A 337 10.46 -1.44 -4.39
C VAL A 337 9.66 -2.64 -3.94
N PHE A 338 9.76 -3.72 -4.68
CA PHE A 338 9.07 -4.97 -4.38
C PHE A 338 10.02 -6.16 -4.49
N GLY A 339 10.01 -7.03 -3.48
CA GLY A 339 10.83 -8.24 -3.45
C GLY A 339 10.10 -9.46 -3.98
N PHE A 340 10.81 -10.28 -4.71
CA PHE A 340 10.33 -11.59 -5.17
C PHE A 340 11.51 -12.55 -5.33
N ARG A 341 11.22 -13.82 -5.60
CA ARG A 341 12.25 -14.78 -6.00
C ARG A 341 12.07 -15.08 -7.48
N ASN A 342 13.14 -14.94 -8.25
CA ASN A 342 13.13 -15.27 -9.68
C ASN A 342 12.96 -16.77 -9.91
N GLY A 343 12.81 -17.19 -11.17
CA GLY A 343 12.64 -18.60 -11.55
C GLY A 343 13.78 -19.54 -11.13
N GLN A 344 14.92 -18.99 -10.70
CA GLN A 344 16.07 -19.73 -10.16
C GLN A 344 16.08 -19.74 -8.61
N GLY A 345 15.07 -19.14 -7.96
CA GLY A 345 15.01 -19.01 -6.51
C GLY A 345 15.90 -17.92 -5.92
N ILE A 346 16.55 -17.11 -6.76
CA ILE A 346 17.42 -16.01 -6.33
C ILE A 346 16.54 -14.85 -5.86
N PRO A 347 16.82 -14.24 -4.70
CA PRO A 347 16.14 -13.02 -4.27
C PRO A 347 16.35 -11.91 -5.29
N SER A 348 15.26 -11.30 -5.71
CA SER A 348 15.23 -10.26 -6.73
C SER A 348 14.31 -9.13 -6.28
N ILE A 349 14.56 -7.93 -6.74
CA ILE A 349 13.67 -6.79 -6.52
C ILE A 349 13.19 -6.22 -7.84
N THR A 350 11.95 -5.77 -7.86
CA THR A 350 11.43 -4.90 -8.90
C THR A 350 11.37 -3.49 -8.34
N VAL A 351 11.91 -2.53 -9.07
CA VAL A 351 11.82 -1.12 -8.77
C VAL A 351 10.92 -0.44 -9.80
N LEU A 352 9.88 0.22 -9.33
CA LEU A 352 9.00 1.03 -10.14
C LEU A 352 9.41 2.50 -10.02
N PHE A 353 9.49 3.16 -11.15
CA PHE A 353 9.92 4.55 -11.26
C PHE A 353 8.79 5.42 -11.80
N SER A 354 8.82 6.70 -11.47
CA SER A 354 8.11 7.72 -12.22
C SER A 354 9.00 8.94 -12.45
N ASN A 355 8.66 9.73 -13.45
CA ASN A 355 9.26 11.02 -13.68
C ASN A 355 8.31 12.17 -13.27
N THR A 356 8.79 13.40 -13.36
CA THR A 356 7.99 14.60 -13.08
C THR A 356 6.83 14.81 -14.04
N GLU A 357 6.83 14.14 -15.18
CA GLU A 357 5.79 14.19 -16.22
C GLU A 357 4.75 13.07 -16.08
N GLY A 358 4.88 12.22 -15.06
CA GLY A 358 3.99 11.08 -14.84
C GLY A 358 4.29 9.85 -15.71
N LEU A 359 5.37 9.89 -16.50
CA LEU A 359 5.84 8.71 -17.22
C LEU A 359 6.49 7.73 -16.25
N SER A 360 6.35 6.46 -16.54
CA SER A 360 6.71 5.40 -15.63
C SER A 360 7.64 4.36 -16.29
N LYS A 361 8.45 3.70 -15.46
CA LYS A 361 9.45 2.73 -15.88
C LYS A 361 9.60 1.66 -14.80
N GLN A 362 10.00 0.46 -15.18
CA GLN A 362 10.26 -0.65 -14.29
C GLN A 362 11.67 -1.20 -14.51
N SER A 363 12.36 -1.57 -13.44
CA SER A 363 13.62 -2.33 -13.49
C SER A 363 13.58 -3.53 -12.55
N ILE A 364 14.19 -4.65 -12.98
CA ILE A 364 14.38 -5.85 -12.17
C ILE A 364 15.86 -5.95 -11.83
N ILE A 365 16.15 -6.26 -10.57
CA ILE A 365 17.52 -6.32 -10.04
C ILE A 365 17.66 -7.59 -9.22
N ASP A 366 18.62 -8.41 -9.58
CA ASP A 366 18.91 -9.67 -8.91
C ASP A 366 19.98 -9.51 -7.83
N GLN A 367 19.83 -10.27 -6.76
CA GLN A 367 20.86 -10.40 -5.73
C GLN A 367 21.94 -11.34 -6.22
N ASN A 368 23.18 -10.89 -6.21
CA ASN A 368 24.35 -11.69 -6.55
C ASN A 368 25.31 -11.76 -5.36
N THR A 369 26.01 -12.88 -5.21
CA THR A 369 27.10 -13.01 -4.24
C THR A 369 28.41 -12.92 -4.98
N ILE A 370 29.21 -11.92 -4.66
CA ILE A 370 30.57 -11.78 -5.20
C ILE A 370 31.54 -12.28 -4.13
N SER A 371 32.35 -13.27 -4.49
CA SER A 371 33.41 -13.76 -3.62
C SER A 371 34.75 -13.15 -4.08
N LEU A 372 35.35 -12.38 -3.19
CA LEU A 372 36.67 -11.77 -3.38
C LEU A 372 37.65 -12.38 -2.38
N GLY A 373 38.26 -13.48 -2.76
CA GLY A 373 39.15 -14.23 -1.86
C GLY A 373 38.40 -14.82 -0.67
N ASN A 374 38.79 -14.44 0.55
CA ASN A 374 38.13 -14.87 1.79
C ASN A 374 36.93 -14.02 2.17
N TYR A 375 36.57 -13.05 1.36
CA TYR A 375 35.48 -12.13 1.59
C TYR A 375 34.32 -12.41 0.63
N SER A 376 33.14 -12.62 1.15
CA SER A 376 31.93 -12.81 0.37
C SER A 376 30.99 -11.62 0.64
N ALA A 377 30.68 -10.85 -0.41
CA ALA A 377 29.75 -9.74 -0.32
C ALA A 377 28.51 -10.02 -1.16
N THR A 378 27.36 -9.76 -0.60
CA THR A 378 26.09 -9.75 -1.32
C THR A 378 25.94 -8.41 -2.03
N VAL A 379 25.87 -8.43 -3.34
CA VAL A 379 25.65 -7.25 -4.18
C VAL A 379 24.34 -7.38 -4.94
N TRP A 380 23.67 -6.27 -5.12
CA TRP A 380 22.50 -6.18 -5.99
C TRP A 380 23.00 -5.73 -7.37
N GLY A 381 23.08 -6.67 -8.28
CA GLY A 381 23.58 -6.41 -9.64
C GLY A 381 22.49 -5.80 -10.50
N SER A 382 22.78 -4.68 -11.12
CA SER A 382 21.89 -4.04 -12.08
C SER A 382 22.02 -4.69 -13.45
N THR A 383 21.27 -5.73 -13.73
CA THR A 383 20.80 -5.93 -15.08
C THR A 383 19.56 -5.04 -15.21
N GLU A 384 19.75 -3.77 -15.55
CA GLU A 384 18.65 -2.87 -15.85
C GLU A 384 17.89 -3.40 -17.06
N GLN A 385 16.87 -4.17 -16.82
CA GLN A 385 15.93 -4.57 -17.85
C GLN A 385 14.77 -3.58 -17.77
N ASN A 386 14.68 -2.71 -18.77
CA ASN A 386 13.58 -1.79 -18.91
C ASN A 386 12.38 -2.54 -19.49
N TYR A 387 11.44 -2.91 -18.64
CA TYR A 387 10.20 -3.56 -19.06
C TYR A 387 9.08 -2.53 -19.10
N GLY A 388 8.82 -1.97 -20.27
CA GLY A 388 7.61 -1.22 -20.57
C GLY A 388 7.37 0.07 -19.76
N ALA A 389 6.21 0.67 -19.98
CA ALA A 389 5.75 1.92 -19.40
C ALA A 389 4.97 1.74 -18.07
N ALA A 390 5.30 0.71 -17.26
CA ALA A 390 4.59 0.45 -16.02
C ALA A 390 5.35 1.00 -14.82
N GLY A 391 4.97 2.16 -14.34
CA GLY A 391 5.48 2.72 -13.09
C GLY A 391 4.35 3.31 -12.27
N VAL A 392 4.63 3.71 -11.05
CA VAL A 392 3.63 4.19 -10.11
C VAL A 392 3.88 5.64 -9.74
N SER A 393 2.83 6.43 -9.70
CA SER A 393 2.92 7.83 -9.29
C SER A 393 2.76 8.03 -7.78
N SER A 394 2.23 7.04 -7.05
CA SER A 394 2.12 7.08 -5.59
C SER A 394 2.78 5.86 -4.95
N PRO A 395 3.84 6.03 -4.19
CA PRO A 395 4.46 4.95 -3.42
C PRO A 395 3.53 4.29 -2.41
N TYR A 396 2.55 5.04 -1.92
CA TYR A 396 1.54 4.56 -0.96
C TYR A 396 0.40 3.75 -1.59
N ALA A 397 0.35 3.71 -2.91
CA ALA A 397 -0.68 3.01 -3.66
C ALA A 397 -0.25 1.64 -4.19
N VAL A 398 0.98 1.22 -3.92
CA VAL A 398 1.44 -0.10 -4.33
C VAL A 398 1.00 -1.13 -3.30
N VAL A 399 0.16 -2.05 -3.73
CA VAL A 399 -0.39 -3.10 -2.87
C VAL A 399 0.19 -4.45 -3.27
N ASN A 400 0.88 -5.08 -2.33
CA ASN A 400 1.33 -6.46 -2.49
C ASN A 400 0.24 -7.41 -2.03
N TYR A 401 -0.22 -8.27 -2.92
CA TYR A 401 -1.23 -9.27 -2.62
C TYR A 401 -0.90 -10.62 -3.25
N LYS A 402 -0.58 -11.60 -2.39
CA LYS A 402 -0.29 -13.00 -2.79
C LYS A 402 0.74 -13.14 -3.91
N GLY A 403 1.81 -12.35 -3.86
CA GLY A 403 2.87 -12.38 -4.86
C GLY A 403 2.57 -11.59 -6.14
N SER A 404 1.48 -10.86 -6.19
CA SER A 404 1.20 -9.88 -7.25
C SER A 404 1.28 -8.48 -6.68
N MET A 405 1.79 -7.54 -7.46
CA MET A 405 1.70 -6.11 -7.19
C MET A 405 0.49 -5.53 -7.92
N VAL A 406 -0.30 -4.73 -7.24
CA VAL A 406 -1.40 -3.98 -7.84
C VAL A 406 -1.23 -2.51 -7.52
N PHE A 407 -1.25 -1.67 -8.54
CA PHE A 407 -0.96 -0.24 -8.39
C PHE A 407 -1.63 0.61 -9.46
N PRO A 408 -2.04 1.85 -9.14
CA PRO A 408 -2.60 2.79 -10.10
C PRO A 408 -1.50 3.48 -10.91
N THR A 409 -1.81 3.74 -12.17
CA THR A 409 -0.99 4.48 -13.13
C THR A 409 -1.86 5.49 -13.88
N THR A 410 -1.28 6.24 -14.80
CA THR A 410 -2.04 7.09 -15.73
C THR A 410 -2.98 6.30 -16.65
N ASP A 411 -2.65 5.03 -16.91
CA ASP A 411 -3.41 4.17 -17.83
C ASP A 411 -4.45 3.30 -17.11
N GLY A 412 -4.62 3.49 -15.81
CA GLY A 412 -5.52 2.70 -14.98
C GLY A 412 -4.81 1.95 -13.86
N ILE A 413 -5.49 0.97 -13.27
CA ILE A 413 -4.92 0.11 -12.23
C ILE A 413 -4.32 -1.12 -12.90
N LEU A 414 -3.03 -1.32 -12.69
CA LEU A 414 -2.27 -2.43 -13.24
C LEU A 414 -2.01 -3.50 -12.19
N LYS A 415 -1.98 -4.73 -12.63
CA LYS A 415 -1.54 -5.89 -11.85
C LYS A 415 -0.27 -6.44 -12.48
N LEU A 416 0.74 -6.67 -11.66
CA LEU A 416 2.01 -7.29 -12.03
C LEU A 416 2.13 -8.60 -11.26
N ASP A 417 2.06 -9.73 -11.96
CA ASP A 417 2.17 -11.04 -11.34
C ASP A 417 3.64 -11.51 -11.36
N THR A 418 4.26 -11.54 -10.17
CA THR A 418 5.67 -11.91 -10.02
C THR A 418 5.91 -13.41 -10.10
N GLN A 419 4.87 -14.23 -9.97
CA GLN A 419 4.99 -15.70 -10.04
C GLN A 419 4.92 -16.24 -11.48
N ALA A 420 4.34 -15.48 -12.41
CA ALA A 420 4.18 -15.90 -13.80
C ALA A 420 5.50 -15.86 -14.61
N SER A 421 6.57 -15.33 -14.06
CA SER A 421 7.79 -15.02 -14.81
C SER A 421 8.82 -16.16 -14.80
N LEU A 422 8.48 -17.27 -15.41
CA LEU A 422 9.48 -18.27 -15.84
C LEU A 422 10.44 -17.72 -16.91
N GLN A 423 10.18 -16.53 -17.46
CA GLN A 423 10.92 -15.92 -18.56
C GLN A 423 11.55 -14.57 -18.25
N ASN A 424 11.64 -14.16 -16.98
CA ASN A 424 12.16 -12.84 -16.54
C ASN A 424 11.45 -11.62 -17.15
N VAL A 425 10.25 -11.78 -17.68
CA VAL A 425 9.43 -10.70 -18.25
C VAL A 425 8.17 -10.53 -17.42
N LEU A 426 8.12 -9.48 -16.62
CA LEU A 426 6.94 -9.10 -15.85
C LEU A 426 6.14 -8.10 -16.69
N LEU A 427 5.11 -8.59 -17.38
CA LEU A 427 4.20 -7.72 -18.12
C LEU A 427 3.03 -7.32 -17.22
N PRO A 428 2.77 -6.02 -17.07
CA PRO A 428 1.61 -5.56 -16.31
C PRO A 428 0.32 -5.81 -17.09
N GLU A 429 -0.71 -6.25 -16.40
CA GLU A 429 -2.06 -6.42 -16.88
C GLU A 429 -2.96 -5.30 -16.35
N ARG A 430 -3.70 -4.62 -17.22
CA ARG A 430 -4.69 -3.64 -16.76
C ARG A 430 -5.95 -4.37 -16.29
N ILE A 431 -6.29 -4.20 -15.02
CA ILE A 431 -7.44 -4.84 -14.40
C ILE A 431 -8.61 -3.88 -14.14
N SER A 432 -8.43 -2.58 -14.38
CA SER A 432 -9.42 -1.55 -14.08
C SER A 432 -10.41 -1.26 -15.22
N ASP A 433 -10.38 -1.98 -16.32
CA ASP A 433 -11.30 -1.76 -17.45
C ASP A 433 -12.77 -1.63 -17.02
N PRO A 434 -13.26 -2.41 -16.04
CA PRO A 434 -14.64 -2.27 -15.58
C PRO A 434 -14.95 -0.98 -14.81
N VAL A 435 -13.95 -0.25 -14.34
CA VAL A 435 -14.11 0.94 -13.49
C VAL A 435 -13.35 2.14 -14.04
N MET A 436 -13.19 2.19 -15.35
CA MET A 436 -12.43 3.28 -15.99
C MET A 436 -13.11 4.64 -15.88
N ASP A 437 -14.41 4.72 -15.68
CA ASP A 437 -15.10 6.00 -15.44
C ASP A 437 -14.62 6.64 -14.12
N GLU A 438 -14.39 5.83 -13.10
CA GLU A 438 -13.87 6.29 -11.81
C GLU A 438 -12.35 6.56 -11.91
N VAL A 439 -11.60 5.57 -12.35
CA VAL A 439 -10.14 5.63 -12.39
C VAL A 439 -9.64 6.63 -13.44
N GLY A 440 -10.25 6.66 -14.61
CA GLY A 440 -9.90 7.60 -15.68
C GLY A 440 -10.31 9.05 -15.39
N SER A 441 -11.15 9.29 -14.40
CA SER A 441 -11.52 10.64 -13.94
C SER A 441 -10.45 11.28 -13.04
N ILE A 442 -9.44 10.53 -12.61
CA ILE A 442 -8.37 11.02 -11.73
C ILE A 442 -7.46 11.96 -12.50
N ARG A 443 -7.27 13.15 -11.96
CA ARG A 443 -6.29 14.10 -12.53
C ARG A 443 -4.87 13.59 -12.33
N THR A 444 -4.04 13.70 -13.36
CA THR A 444 -2.65 13.19 -13.33
C THR A 444 -1.80 13.82 -12.23
N ASP A 445 -2.04 15.10 -11.90
CA ASP A 445 -1.35 15.81 -10.82
C ASP A 445 -1.72 15.33 -9.41
N LEU A 446 -2.80 14.54 -9.29
CA LEU A 446 -3.30 14.00 -8.01
C LEU A 446 -3.00 12.51 -7.81
N LEU A 447 -2.43 11.82 -8.78
CA LEU A 447 -2.08 10.41 -8.68
C LEU A 447 -1.18 10.10 -7.47
N ASN A 448 -0.34 11.05 -7.07
CA ASN A 448 0.53 10.91 -5.91
C ASN A 448 -0.20 10.91 -4.55
N LYS A 449 -1.49 11.24 -4.52
CA LYS A 449 -2.34 11.22 -3.32
C LYS A 449 -3.02 9.87 -3.08
N ILE A 450 -3.04 9.01 -4.08
CA ILE A 450 -3.68 7.70 -3.97
C ILE A 450 -2.99 6.87 -2.90
N VAL A 451 -3.78 6.23 -2.06
CA VAL A 451 -3.31 5.31 -1.02
C VAL A 451 -3.99 3.96 -1.21
N GLY A 452 -3.23 2.88 -1.11
CA GLY A 452 -3.73 1.52 -1.30
C GLY A 452 -3.49 0.63 -0.10
N THR A 453 -4.36 -0.36 0.09
CA THR A 453 -4.20 -1.41 1.10
C THR A 453 -4.85 -2.71 0.65
N ALA A 454 -4.45 -3.83 1.26
CA ALA A 454 -5.11 -5.11 1.08
C ALA A 454 -5.79 -5.56 2.37
N TRP A 455 -7.02 -6.06 2.27
CA TRP A 455 -7.75 -6.63 3.39
C TRP A 455 -8.52 -7.87 2.99
N ALA A 456 -8.31 -8.96 3.70
CA ALA A 456 -8.86 -10.25 3.37
C ALA A 456 -8.54 -10.65 1.91
N ASN A 457 -9.52 -10.64 1.04
CA ASN A 457 -9.34 -10.93 -0.38
C ASN A 457 -9.67 -9.72 -1.27
N ARG A 458 -9.49 -8.51 -0.75
CA ARG A 458 -9.78 -7.26 -1.46
C ARG A 458 -8.57 -6.36 -1.48
N ILE A 459 -8.41 -5.67 -2.57
CA ILE A 459 -7.46 -4.57 -2.73
C ILE A 459 -8.29 -3.30 -2.79
N ILE A 460 -7.92 -2.32 -1.98
CA ILE A 460 -8.68 -1.09 -1.77
C ILE A 460 -7.78 0.09 -2.07
N PHE A 461 -8.26 1.00 -2.89
CA PHE A 461 -7.60 2.27 -3.20
C PHE A 461 -8.50 3.43 -2.78
N ALA A 462 -7.94 4.40 -2.07
CA ALA A 462 -8.55 5.70 -1.87
C ALA A 462 -8.10 6.62 -3.00
N ILE A 463 -9.03 7.12 -3.80
CA ILE A 463 -8.74 7.87 -5.02
C ILE A 463 -9.42 9.25 -5.03
N PRO A 464 -8.82 10.26 -5.69
CA PRO A 464 -9.44 11.55 -5.98
C PRO A 464 -10.18 11.48 -7.32
N SER A 465 -11.41 10.96 -7.33
CA SER A 465 -12.23 10.81 -8.54
C SER A 465 -13.02 12.08 -8.88
N HIS A 466 -13.51 12.18 -10.11
CA HIS A 466 -14.45 13.19 -10.59
C HIS A 466 -14.04 14.65 -10.31
N GLY A 467 -12.74 14.96 -10.40
CA GLY A 467 -12.21 16.32 -10.23
C GLY A 467 -12.03 16.80 -8.80
N PHE A 468 -12.25 15.96 -7.80
CA PHE A 468 -11.93 16.29 -6.42
C PHE A 468 -10.40 16.42 -6.23
N SER A 469 -9.98 17.31 -5.34
CA SER A 469 -8.57 17.54 -5.03
C SER A 469 -8.05 16.67 -3.86
N TYR A 470 -8.89 15.83 -3.28
CA TYR A 470 -8.61 14.90 -2.20
C TYR A 470 -9.22 13.53 -2.51
N ASN A 471 -8.80 12.48 -1.87
CA ASN A 471 -9.38 11.15 -2.04
C ASN A 471 -10.81 11.17 -1.47
N ASN A 472 -11.78 11.18 -2.35
CA ASN A 472 -13.20 11.25 -2.03
C ASN A 472 -13.91 9.89 -2.09
N GLU A 473 -13.25 8.88 -2.64
CA GLU A 473 -13.84 7.59 -2.94
C GLU A 473 -12.89 6.43 -2.68
N LEU A 474 -13.44 5.29 -2.27
CA LEU A 474 -12.72 4.02 -2.22
C LEU A 474 -13.15 3.16 -3.41
N VAL A 475 -12.18 2.73 -4.21
CA VAL A 475 -12.35 1.73 -5.27
C VAL A 475 -11.80 0.40 -4.77
N ILE A 476 -12.60 -0.65 -4.86
CA ILE A 476 -12.32 -1.95 -4.25
C ILE A 476 -12.34 -3.04 -5.31
N TYR A 477 -11.27 -3.81 -5.39
CA TYR A 477 -11.13 -4.99 -6.23
C TYR A 477 -11.24 -6.26 -5.38
N ASP A 478 -12.26 -7.09 -5.62
CA ASP A 478 -12.45 -8.37 -4.94
C ASP A 478 -11.88 -9.51 -5.78
N VAL A 479 -10.73 -10.05 -5.35
CA VAL A 479 -9.98 -11.08 -6.09
C VAL A 479 -10.54 -12.49 -5.94
N THR A 480 -11.59 -12.71 -5.13
CA THR A 480 -12.14 -14.06 -4.88
C THR A 480 -13.18 -14.49 -5.89
N ARG A 481 -13.65 -13.57 -6.71
CA ARG A 481 -14.77 -13.86 -7.60
C ARG A 481 -14.33 -14.65 -8.83
N LYS A 482 -15.07 -15.70 -9.12
CA LYS A 482 -14.90 -16.48 -10.36
C LYS A 482 -15.33 -15.61 -11.54
N GLY A 483 -14.42 -15.32 -12.43
CA GLY A 483 -14.64 -14.42 -13.57
C GLY A 483 -13.75 -13.17 -13.53
N GLY A 484 -12.95 -13.03 -12.48
CA GLY A 484 -11.70 -12.26 -12.49
C GLY A 484 -11.79 -10.79 -12.19
N GLU A 485 -12.92 -10.11 -12.23
CA GLU A 485 -12.93 -8.66 -12.16
C GLU A 485 -14.18 -8.15 -11.45
N CYS A 486 -14.22 -8.28 -10.13
CA CYS A 486 -15.32 -7.74 -9.35
C CYS A 486 -14.88 -6.46 -8.63
N TRP A 487 -15.48 -5.35 -9.03
CA TRP A 487 -15.19 -4.03 -8.50
C TRP A 487 -16.36 -3.45 -7.73
N TYR A 488 -16.05 -2.55 -6.79
CA TYR A 488 -17.04 -1.78 -6.03
C TYR A 488 -16.52 -0.37 -5.80
N THR A 489 -17.44 0.57 -5.59
CA THR A 489 -17.11 1.94 -5.20
C THR A 489 -17.85 2.35 -3.93
N PHE A 490 -17.15 3.03 -3.03
CA PHE A 490 -17.69 3.54 -1.78
C PHE A 490 -17.42 5.03 -1.65
N ASP A 491 -18.44 5.83 -1.44
CA ASP A 491 -18.32 7.26 -1.16
C ASP A 491 -17.76 7.48 0.25
N ILE A 492 -16.48 7.27 0.40
CA ILE A 492 -15.76 7.45 1.67
C ILE A 492 -14.54 8.31 1.39
N PRO A 493 -14.53 9.57 1.83
CA PRO A 493 -13.31 10.36 1.77
C PRO A 493 -12.26 9.80 2.72
N ALA A 494 -10.99 9.84 2.31
CA ALA A 494 -9.88 9.31 3.09
C ALA A 494 -8.57 10.05 2.84
N ASN A 495 -7.95 10.54 3.89
CA ASN A 495 -6.56 11.01 3.82
C ASN A 495 -5.61 9.82 3.75
N TRP A 496 -5.96 8.74 4.46
CA TRP A 496 -5.20 7.49 4.53
C TRP A 496 -6.12 6.30 4.74
N ILE A 497 -5.71 5.15 4.21
CA ILE A 497 -6.32 3.84 4.49
C ILE A 497 -5.23 2.84 4.85
N GLY A 498 -5.57 1.89 5.68
CA GLY A 498 -4.65 0.80 6.02
C GLY A 498 -5.39 -0.36 6.66
N THR A 499 -4.67 -1.46 6.82
CA THR A 499 -5.20 -2.69 7.42
C THR A 499 -4.58 -2.93 8.78
N VAL A 500 -5.41 -3.30 9.71
CA VAL A 500 -5.00 -3.74 11.05
C VAL A 500 -5.44 -5.17 11.25
N SER A 501 -4.50 -6.04 11.64
CA SER A 501 -4.76 -7.46 11.90
C SER A 501 -4.32 -7.81 13.30
N PRO A 502 -5.14 -7.54 14.33
CA PRO A 502 -4.83 -7.94 15.69
C PRO A 502 -4.74 -9.47 15.80
N PRO A 503 -3.91 -10.00 16.69
CA PRO A 503 -3.82 -11.44 16.92
C PRO A 503 -5.20 -12.06 17.21
N GLY A 504 -5.53 -13.16 16.52
CA GLY A 504 -6.81 -13.86 16.71
C GLY A 504 -8.03 -13.21 16.06
N SER A 505 -7.85 -12.14 15.27
CA SER A 505 -8.94 -11.50 14.53
C SER A 505 -8.72 -11.59 13.00
N SER A 506 -9.81 -11.46 12.24
CA SER A 506 -9.75 -11.39 10.77
C SER A 506 -9.19 -10.06 10.24
N GLY A 507 -8.81 -9.16 11.14
CA GLY A 507 -8.41 -7.81 10.78
C GLY A 507 -9.56 -6.94 10.27
N PHE A 508 -9.28 -5.66 10.09
CA PHE A 508 -10.20 -4.68 9.52
C PHE A 508 -9.44 -3.58 8.79
N VAL A 509 -10.17 -2.84 7.96
CA VAL A 509 -9.64 -1.64 7.31
C VAL A 509 -9.94 -0.44 8.18
N TYR A 510 -8.95 0.41 8.40
CA TYR A 510 -9.17 1.73 8.96
C TYR A 510 -9.10 2.80 7.89
N VAL A 511 -9.80 3.88 8.14
CA VAL A 511 -9.87 5.08 7.31
C VAL A 511 -9.53 6.29 8.16
N ALA A 512 -8.58 7.08 7.73
CA ALA A 512 -8.25 8.37 8.34
C ALA A 512 -8.93 9.48 7.54
N GLN A 513 -9.74 10.30 8.21
CA GLN A 513 -10.46 11.45 7.64
C GLN A 513 -10.20 12.66 8.52
N ASP A 514 -9.83 13.79 7.91
CA ASP A 514 -9.49 15.00 8.64
C ASP A 514 -8.50 14.72 9.80
N ASN A 515 -8.96 14.79 11.04
CA ASN A 515 -8.19 14.47 12.25
C ASN A 515 -8.71 13.22 12.98
N HIS A 516 -9.56 12.42 12.35
CA HIS A 516 -10.26 11.29 12.93
C HIS A 516 -9.83 9.95 12.34
N PHE A 517 -9.95 8.90 13.14
CA PHE A 517 -9.73 7.53 12.70
C PHE A 517 -11.01 6.70 12.83
N PHE A 518 -11.41 6.13 11.72
CA PHE A 518 -12.56 5.23 11.63
C PHE A 518 -12.11 3.83 11.24
N ARG A 519 -12.92 2.83 11.53
CA ARG A 519 -12.79 1.49 10.96
C ARG A 519 -14.03 1.14 10.15
N LEU A 520 -13.86 0.38 9.07
CA LEU A 520 -14.96 -0.26 8.36
C LEU A 520 -15.44 -1.42 9.23
N ASP A 521 -16.64 -1.30 9.78
CA ASP A 521 -17.19 -2.25 10.75
C ASP A 521 -18.40 -2.97 10.19
N VAL A 522 -18.37 -4.30 10.21
CA VAL A 522 -19.47 -5.16 9.77
C VAL A 522 -20.76 -4.95 10.58
N MET A 523 -20.64 -4.37 11.77
CA MET A 523 -21.77 -4.09 12.65
C MET A 523 -22.53 -2.78 12.27
N TYR A 524 -21.87 -1.92 11.48
CA TYR A 524 -22.44 -0.65 11.02
C TYR A 524 -22.79 -0.76 9.54
N VAL A 525 -23.94 -1.30 9.25
CA VAL A 525 -24.45 -1.40 7.86
C VAL A 525 -25.45 -0.30 7.61
N ALA A 526 -25.32 0.31 6.43
CA ALA A 526 -26.13 1.44 5.98
C ALA A 526 -26.01 2.72 6.82
N GLN A 527 -25.05 2.79 7.74
CA GLN A 527 -24.80 3.97 8.58
C GLN A 527 -23.31 4.18 8.82
N ASP A 528 -22.92 5.44 8.87
CA ASP A 528 -21.60 5.88 9.28
C ASP A 528 -21.69 6.62 10.61
N GLU A 529 -20.73 6.41 11.48
CA GLU A 529 -20.54 7.24 12.65
C GLU A 529 -19.78 8.51 12.26
N THR A 530 -20.30 9.67 12.61
CA THR A 530 -19.68 10.96 12.33
C THR A 530 -18.54 11.26 13.30
N SER A 531 -17.79 12.33 13.04
CA SER A 531 -16.78 12.87 13.96
C SER A 531 -17.33 13.19 15.36
N THR A 532 -18.62 13.47 15.48
CA THR A 532 -19.29 13.74 16.77
C THR A 532 -19.87 12.50 17.44
N GLY A 533 -19.67 11.31 16.86
CA GLY A 533 -20.21 10.04 17.38
C GLY A 533 -21.69 9.80 17.05
N LEU A 534 -22.31 10.66 16.24
CA LEU A 534 -23.66 10.44 15.74
C LEU A 534 -23.64 9.48 14.55
N THR A 535 -24.64 8.62 14.44
CA THR A 535 -24.80 7.74 13.28
C THR A 535 -25.64 8.41 12.21
N VAL A 536 -25.14 8.41 10.97
CA VAL A 536 -25.79 9.00 9.80
C VAL A 536 -25.93 7.91 8.72
N PRO A 537 -27.15 7.71 8.17
CA PRO A 537 -27.34 6.79 7.06
C PRO A 537 -26.65 7.30 5.78
N PHE A 538 -26.22 6.38 4.93
CA PHE A 538 -25.67 6.71 3.62
C PHE A 538 -26.52 6.08 2.49
N PRO A 539 -26.58 6.73 1.31
CA PRO A 539 -27.34 6.21 0.18
C PRO A 539 -26.65 4.97 -0.41
N MET A 540 -27.45 4.07 -0.97
CA MET A 540 -27.00 2.95 -1.80
C MET A 540 -27.76 2.95 -3.12
N GLN A 541 -27.04 2.69 -4.21
CA GLN A 541 -27.66 2.52 -5.52
C GLN A 541 -26.98 1.39 -6.29
N VAL A 542 -27.76 0.53 -6.91
CA VAL A 542 -27.29 -0.49 -7.84
C VAL A 542 -28.21 -0.51 -9.05
N THR A 543 -27.63 -0.30 -10.24
CA THR A 543 -28.34 -0.33 -11.52
C THR A 543 -27.78 -1.44 -12.38
N THR A 544 -28.62 -2.29 -12.94
CA THR A 544 -28.19 -3.36 -13.85
C THR A 544 -27.54 -2.79 -15.11
N ALA A 545 -26.84 -3.63 -15.85
CA ALA A 545 -26.48 -3.32 -17.24
C ALA A 545 -27.75 -2.97 -18.05
N LEU A 546 -27.56 -2.20 -19.11
CA LEU A 546 -28.63 -1.91 -20.05
C LEU A 546 -28.97 -3.20 -20.81
N ILE A 547 -30.17 -3.67 -20.64
CA ILE A 547 -30.65 -4.90 -21.29
C ILE A 547 -31.25 -4.51 -22.64
N GLY A 548 -30.84 -5.17 -23.69
CA GLY A 548 -31.27 -4.90 -25.05
C GLY A 548 -30.16 -4.43 -25.99
N ALA A 549 -29.19 -3.68 -25.51
CA ALA A 549 -28.06 -3.22 -26.33
C ALA A 549 -27.04 -4.34 -26.65
N ASN A 550 -27.00 -5.39 -25.84
CA ASN A 550 -25.99 -6.48 -25.94
C ASN A 550 -26.47 -7.73 -26.70
N THR A 551 -27.72 -7.80 -27.06
CA THR A 551 -28.17 -8.86 -27.95
C THR A 551 -27.91 -8.41 -29.37
N ALA A 552 -27.23 -9.22 -30.16
CA ALA A 552 -26.95 -8.98 -31.59
C ALA A 552 -28.25 -8.83 -32.44
N HIS A 553 -29.31 -8.50 -31.79
CA HIS A 553 -30.63 -8.26 -32.36
C HIS A 553 -31.08 -6.88 -31.97
N ASP A 554 -31.22 -6.01 -32.93
CA ASP A 554 -31.96 -4.72 -32.85
C ASP A 554 -33.44 -4.96 -32.49
N GLY A 555 -33.68 -5.89 -31.56
CA GLY A 555 -35.01 -6.39 -31.26
C GLY A 555 -35.70 -5.58 -30.17
N TYR A 556 -36.94 -5.27 -30.38
CA TYR A 556 -37.81 -4.71 -29.36
C TYR A 556 -38.37 -5.81 -28.44
N PHE A 557 -38.59 -5.46 -27.17
CA PHE A 557 -39.22 -6.31 -26.19
C PHE A 557 -40.56 -5.70 -25.74
N ALA A 558 -41.59 -6.53 -25.71
CA ALA A 558 -42.81 -6.20 -25.02
C ALA A 558 -42.66 -6.58 -23.54
N VAL A 559 -42.29 -5.65 -22.70
CA VAL A 559 -42.09 -5.90 -21.28
C VAL A 559 -43.38 -5.75 -20.52
N VAL A 560 -43.82 -6.79 -19.84
CA VAL A 560 -45.03 -6.79 -19.02
C VAL A 560 -44.75 -6.33 -17.60
N GLN A 561 -43.65 -6.74 -17.04
CA GLN A 561 -43.25 -6.42 -15.68
C GLN A 561 -41.78 -6.69 -15.40
N VAL A 562 -41.27 -6.03 -14.37
CA VAL A 562 -39.99 -6.35 -13.77
C VAL A 562 -40.22 -6.84 -12.34
N LEU A 563 -39.56 -7.93 -12.01
CA LEU A 563 -39.65 -8.56 -10.69
C LEU A 563 -38.33 -8.37 -9.97
N PHE A 564 -38.39 -7.81 -8.79
CA PHE A 564 -37.25 -7.67 -7.90
C PHE A 564 -37.38 -8.71 -6.79
N TYR A 565 -36.36 -9.51 -6.61
CA TYR A 565 -36.26 -10.49 -5.53
C TYR A 565 -35.33 -9.96 -4.48
N LEU A 566 -35.86 -9.57 -3.33
CA LEU A 566 -35.10 -9.08 -2.19
C LEU A 566 -35.12 -10.15 -1.10
N ARG A 567 -33.96 -10.52 -0.61
CA ARG A 567 -33.87 -11.51 0.46
C ARG A 567 -34.31 -10.95 1.80
N GLN A 568 -33.90 -9.72 2.08
CA GLN A 568 -34.25 -8.98 3.28
C GLN A 568 -34.15 -7.47 3.00
N PHE A 569 -34.96 -6.68 3.66
CA PHE A 569 -34.77 -5.23 3.70
C PHE A 569 -35.37 -4.62 4.97
N VAL A 570 -34.85 -3.46 5.36
CA VAL A 570 -35.30 -2.64 6.48
C VAL A 570 -35.53 -1.24 5.95
N GLY A 571 -36.57 -0.54 6.44
CA GLY A 571 -36.90 0.80 6.00
C GLY A 571 -37.63 0.85 4.67
N SER A 572 -37.26 1.74 3.78
CA SER A 572 -37.84 1.90 2.45
C SER A 572 -36.81 1.73 1.33
N VAL A 573 -37.22 1.08 0.27
CA VAL A 573 -36.41 0.79 -0.93
C VAL A 573 -37.17 1.31 -2.15
N ASP A 574 -36.48 2.05 -3.01
CA ASP A 574 -37.01 2.47 -4.29
C ASP A 574 -36.60 1.46 -5.36
N LEU A 575 -37.55 0.83 -5.99
CA LEU A 575 -37.40 -0.06 -7.12
C LEU A 575 -37.73 0.70 -8.38
N VAL A 576 -36.70 1.01 -9.17
CA VAL A 576 -36.79 1.90 -10.31
C VAL A 576 -36.56 1.11 -11.59
N VAL A 577 -37.39 1.32 -12.58
CA VAL A 577 -37.22 0.77 -13.92
C VAL A 577 -37.14 1.90 -14.93
N THR A 578 -36.04 2.00 -15.62
CA THR A 578 -35.80 2.98 -16.68
C THR A 578 -35.82 2.29 -18.02
N TYR A 579 -36.54 2.83 -18.99
CA TYR A 579 -36.71 2.24 -20.31
C TYR A 579 -36.86 3.31 -21.38
N ARG A 580 -36.46 3.00 -22.61
CA ARG A 580 -36.70 3.84 -23.78
C ARG A 580 -38.08 3.54 -24.34
N ASP A 581 -38.97 4.50 -24.28
CA ASP A 581 -40.32 4.34 -24.80
C ASP A 581 -40.31 4.32 -26.34
N TYR A 582 -40.84 3.25 -26.91
CA TYR A 582 -40.86 3.04 -28.37
C TYR A 582 -41.56 4.19 -29.12
N GLN A 583 -42.66 4.71 -28.60
CA GLN A 583 -43.43 5.74 -29.28
C GLN A 583 -42.79 7.11 -29.28
N SER A 584 -42.14 7.48 -28.18
CA SER A 584 -41.56 8.81 -28.02
C SER A 584 -40.05 8.84 -28.25
N GLY A 585 -39.37 7.70 -28.29
CA GLY A 585 -37.89 7.58 -28.33
C GLY A 585 -37.21 8.10 -27.06
N LYS A 586 -37.97 8.53 -26.05
CA LYS A 586 -37.45 9.14 -24.82
C LYS A 586 -37.27 8.10 -23.72
N MET A 587 -36.26 8.33 -22.88
CA MET A 587 -36.12 7.57 -21.65
C MET A 587 -37.24 7.93 -20.68
N LYS A 588 -37.89 6.91 -20.16
CA LYS A 588 -38.96 7.00 -19.12
C LYS A 588 -38.58 6.19 -17.92
N THR A 589 -39.01 6.62 -16.76
CA THR A 589 -38.75 5.98 -15.48
C THR A 589 -40.03 5.65 -14.75
N LYS A 590 -40.10 4.47 -14.18
CA LYS A 590 -41.19 4.05 -13.30
C LYS A 590 -40.63 3.60 -11.96
N THR A 591 -41.04 4.26 -10.91
CA THR A 591 -40.59 4.00 -9.54
C THR A 591 -41.69 3.37 -8.71
N LYS A 592 -41.31 2.37 -7.92
CA LYS A 592 -42.15 1.79 -6.88
C LYS A 592 -41.39 1.82 -5.56
N ARG A 593 -41.84 2.65 -4.64
CA ARG A 593 -41.33 2.64 -3.26
C ARG A 593 -41.99 1.50 -2.49
N VAL A 594 -41.16 0.71 -1.82
CA VAL A 594 -41.57 -0.39 -0.97
C VAL A 594 -41.07 -0.08 0.44
N SER A 595 -41.95 -0.08 1.44
CA SER A 595 -41.57 0.06 2.84
C SER A 595 -41.85 -1.25 3.59
N ASN A 596 -41.06 -1.54 4.59
CA ASN A 596 -41.25 -2.75 5.39
C ASN A 596 -42.37 -2.62 6.45
N GLY A 597 -43.04 -1.47 6.54
CA GLY A 597 -44.15 -1.28 7.45
C GLY A 597 -45.28 -2.29 7.30
N ALA A 598 -45.47 -2.84 6.11
CA ALA A 598 -46.43 -3.91 5.84
C ALA A 598 -45.92 -5.31 6.18
N TYR A 599 -44.61 -5.49 6.26
CA TYR A 599 -43.94 -6.76 6.45
C TYR A 599 -43.29 -6.91 7.83
N ALA A 600 -43.15 -5.81 8.57
CA ALA A 600 -42.58 -5.77 9.91
C ALA A 600 -43.61 -6.09 11.02
N LYS A 601 -44.80 -6.55 10.69
CA LYS A 601 -45.81 -6.99 11.65
C LYS A 601 -45.49 -8.29 12.37
N SER A 602 -44.29 -8.83 12.23
CA SER A 602 -43.91 -9.92 13.09
C SER A 602 -43.60 -9.38 14.49
N SER A 603 -44.13 -10.06 15.49
CA SER A 603 -44.05 -9.76 16.92
C SER A 603 -42.65 -9.69 17.51
N VAL A 604 -41.63 -9.61 16.70
CA VAL A 604 -40.22 -9.72 17.04
C VAL A 604 -39.59 -8.36 16.99
N GLY A 605 -39.65 -7.71 18.09
CA GLY A 605 -38.91 -6.50 18.33
C GLY A 605 -39.23 -5.38 17.34
N ASN A 606 -39.24 -4.19 17.80
CA ASN A 606 -39.47 -3.03 16.98
C ASN A 606 -38.26 -2.82 16.07
N TRP A 607 -38.37 -3.11 14.78
CA TRP A 607 -37.32 -2.90 13.77
C TRP A 607 -36.84 -1.46 13.68
N SER A 608 -37.66 -0.54 14.19
CA SER A 608 -37.33 0.88 14.28
C SER A 608 -36.48 1.24 15.51
N SER A 609 -36.22 0.29 16.42
CA SER A 609 -35.35 0.58 17.56
C SER A 609 -33.91 0.72 17.08
N PRO A 610 -33.18 1.76 17.50
CA PRO A 610 -31.79 2.00 17.11
C PRO A 610 -30.83 0.83 17.37
N GLY A 611 -31.22 -0.15 18.17
CA GLY A 611 -30.44 -1.36 18.42
C GLY A 611 -30.67 -2.52 17.45
N TYR A 612 -31.54 -2.37 16.46
CA TYR A 612 -31.90 -3.43 15.49
C TYR A 612 -31.49 -3.09 14.06
N LEU A 613 -30.37 -2.47 13.90
CA LEU A 613 -29.78 -2.35 12.57
C LEU A 613 -29.48 -3.73 12.01
N PHE A 614 -29.77 -3.89 10.75
CA PHE A 614 -29.76 -5.16 10.01
C PHE A 614 -28.51 -6.03 10.22
N ASN A 615 -27.35 -5.43 10.51
CA ASN A 615 -26.10 -6.14 10.81
C ASN A 615 -25.70 -6.15 12.28
N GLN A 616 -26.33 -5.39 13.15
CA GLN A 616 -26.20 -5.61 14.59
C GLN A 616 -26.88 -6.91 15.04
N VAL A 617 -27.60 -7.50 14.16
CA VAL A 617 -28.22 -8.82 14.26
C VAL A 617 -27.22 -9.94 14.01
N LEU A 618 -25.96 -9.64 13.74
CA LEU A 618 -24.89 -10.61 13.72
C LEU A 618 -24.40 -10.91 15.13
N PRO A 619 -23.96 -12.06 15.33
CA PRO A 619 -24.54 -13.37 15.17
C PRO A 619 -25.55 -13.70 16.28
N THR A 620 -25.56 -12.95 17.38
CA THR A 620 -26.40 -13.25 18.56
C THR A 620 -27.87 -12.86 18.40
N LYS A 621 -28.15 -11.81 17.64
CA LYS A 621 -29.55 -11.36 17.43
C LYS A 621 -30.18 -11.94 16.17
N VAL A 622 -29.41 -12.35 15.17
CA VAL A 622 -29.90 -13.22 14.10
C VAL A 622 -30.26 -14.59 14.67
N GLN A 623 -29.49 -15.09 15.64
CA GLN A 623 -29.87 -16.27 16.38
C GLN A 623 -31.19 -16.10 17.13
N ARG A 624 -31.43 -14.94 17.76
CA ARG A 624 -32.72 -14.69 18.42
C ARG A 624 -33.90 -14.64 17.45
N TRP A 625 -33.66 -14.25 16.21
CA TRP A 625 -34.68 -14.38 15.16
C TRP A 625 -34.91 -15.83 14.77
N GLY A 626 -33.94 -16.67 14.98
CA GLY A 626 -33.98 -18.09 14.77
C GLY A 626 -34.37 -18.91 15.96
N GLU A 627 -34.28 -18.36 17.14
CA GLU A 627 -34.42 -19.10 18.41
C GLU A 627 -35.81 -18.98 19.04
N SER A 628 -36.64 -18.03 18.65
CA SER A 628 -38.01 -18.00 19.20
C SER A 628 -38.90 -18.93 18.39
N ASP A 629 -39.54 -19.85 19.06
CA ASP A 629 -40.50 -20.77 18.43
C ASP A 629 -41.62 -20.04 17.67
N LYS A 630 -41.92 -18.83 18.12
CA LYS A 630 -42.82 -17.92 17.42
C LYS A 630 -42.25 -17.32 16.15
N LEU A 631 -40.95 -17.44 15.95
CA LEU A 631 -40.21 -17.02 14.76
C LEU A 631 -39.99 -18.16 13.79
N ASN A 632 -40.12 -19.40 14.22
CA ASN A 632 -39.94 -20.54 13.34
C ASN A 632 -40.93 -20.54 12.18
N ASP A 633 -42.14 -20.13 12.43
CA ASP A 633 -43.13 -19.97 11.35
C ASP A 633 -42.80 -18.78 10.44
N ASN A 634 -42.20 -17.72 10.99
CA ASN A 634 -41.74 -16.55 10.23
C ASN A 634 -40.34 -16.74 9.62
N GLN A 635 -39.51 -17.64 10.14
CA GLN A 635 -38.23 -17.96 9.53
C GLN A 635 -38.36 -18.52 8.12
N SER A 636 -39.37 -19.34 7.87
CA SER A 636 -39.63 -19.83 6.53
C SER A 636 -40.04 -18.70 5.59
N ALA A 637 -40.82 -17.74 6.08
CA ALA A 637 -41.21 -16.56 5.31
C ALA A 637 -40.05 -15.56 5.16
N GLN A 638 -39.15 -15.47 6.15
CA GLN A 638 -37.98 -14.58 6.09
C GLN A 638 -36.82 -15.17 5.26
N LYS A 639 -36.76 -16.48 5.15
CA LYS A 639 -35.84 -17.18 4.21
C LYS A 639 -36.36 -17.17 2.79
N ALA A 640 -37.65 -16.93 2.60
CA ALA A 640 -38.24 -16.77 1.27
C ALA A 640 -37.89 -15.40 0.70
N ASP A 641 -37.48 -15.39 -0.55
CA ASP A 641 -37.23 -14.15 -1.26
C ASP A 641 -38.53 -13.36 -1.38
N LEU A 642 -38.49 -12.11 -0.96
CA LEU A 642 -39.60 -11.19 -1.13
C LEU A 642 -39.66 -10.77 -2.60
N ARG A 643 -40.78 -11.00 -3.24
CA ARG A 643 -40.98 -10.69 -4.66
C ARG A 643 -41.78 -9.41 -4.81
N PHE A 644 -41.16 -8.42 -5.42
CA PHE A 644 -41.82 -7.15 -5.73
C PHE A 644 -41.98 -6.98 -7.23
N ARG A 645 -43.18 -6.65 -7.65
CA ARG A 645 -43.55 -6.44 -9.04
C ARG A 645 -43.62 -4.95 -9.36
N VAL A 646 -42.94 -4.54 -10.43
CA VAL A 646 -43.12 -3.25 -11.10
C VAL A 646 -43.82 -3.54 -12.46
N PRO A 647 -45.12 -3.32 -12.60
CA PRO A 647 -45.81 -3.54 -13.87
C PRO A 647 -45.43 -2.45 -14.86
N LEU A 648 -45.14 -2.81 -16.11
CA LEU A 648 -44.73 -1.89 -17.16
C LEU A 648 -45.75 -1.85 -18.31
N SER A 649 -45.92 -2.93 -19.04
CA SER A 649 -46.70 -3.03 -20.27
C SER A 649 -46.23 -2.06 -21.35
N VAL A 650 -44.94 -2.14 -21.67
CA VAL A 650 -44.26 -1.25 -22.61
C VAL A 650 -43.53 -2.05 -23.67
N ILE A 651 -43.34 -1.46 -24.84
CA ILE A 651 -42.43 -1.94 -25.86
C ILE A 651 -41.15 -1.08 -25.79
N THR A 652 -40.00 -1.72 -25.64
CA THR A 652 -38.71 -1.05 -25.50
C THR A 652 -37.60 -1.89 -26.12
N ASN A 653 -36.54 -1.26 -26.55
CA ASN A 653 -35.27 -1.90 -26.90
C ASN A 653 -34.19 -1.69 -25.85
N GLU A 654 -34.45 -0.81 -24.85
CA GLU A 654 -33.50 -0.51 -23.79
C GLU A 654 -34.22 -0.51 -22.44
N LEU A 655 -33.69 -1.28 -21.48
CA LEU A 655 -34.30 -1.46 -20.17
C LEU A 655 -33.22 -1.61 -19.09
N GLN A 656 -33.38 -0.86 -18.01
CA GLN A 656 -32.55 -0.98 -16.82
C GLN A 656 -33.40 -1.09 -15.57
N ALA A 657 -32.89 -1.75 -14.55
CA ALA A 657 -33.54 -1.84 -13.25
C ALA A 657 -32.58 -1.36 -12.16
N THR A 658 -33.08 -0.54 -11.25
CA THR A 658 -32.32 0.04 -10.14
C THR A 658 -32.95 -0.33 -8.81
N ILE A 659 -32.11 -0.72 -7.86
CA ILE A 659 -32.43 -0.80 -6.44
C ILE A 659 -31.74 0.40 -5.80
N ALA A 660 -32.51 1.32 -5.24
CA ALA A 660 -31.96 2.51 -4.60
C ALA A 660 -32.50 2.67 -3.17
N ILE A 661 -31.62 3.03 -2.27
CA ILE A 661 -31.95 3.45 -0.92
C ILE A 661 -31.44 4.88 -0.75
N ASN A 662 -32.35 5.74 -0.44
CA ASN A 662 -32.04 7.12 -0.08
C ASN A 662 -31.70 7.21 1.41
N LEU A 663 -31.41 8.39 1.91
CA LEU A 663 -30.89 8.70 3.25
C LEU A 663 -31.76 8.25 4.45
N ASP A 664 -32.59 7.25 4.30
CA ASP A 664 -33.33 6.66 5.41
C ASP A 664 -32.49 5.55 6.07
N ASN A 665 -32.76 5.24 7.33
CA ASN A 665 -32.15 4.08 8.03
C ASN A 665 -32.61 2.75 7.40
N SER A 666 -32.36 2.61 6.13
CA SER A 666 -32.83 1.52 5.29
C SER A 666 -31.68 0.66 4.81
N ALA A 667 -31.85 -0.64 4.79
CA ALA A 667 -30.89 -1.60 4.29
C ALA A 667 -31.58 -2.66 3.44
N VAL A 668 -30.89 -3.18 2.42
CA VAL A 668 -31.41 -4.22 1.54
C VAL A 668 -30.38 -5.29 1.23
N ILE A 669 -30.85 -6.54 1.06
CA ILE A 669 -30.15 -7.60 0.38
C ILE A 669 -30.89 -7.92 -0.89
N GLY A 670 -30.35 -7.52 -2.04
CA GLY A 670 -30.89 -7.83 -3.35
C GLY A 670 -30.39 -9.20 -3.82
N ARG A 671 -31.29 -10.07 -4.30
CA ARG A 671 -30.93 -11.39 -4.80
C ARG A 671 -30.83 -11.43 -6.32
N SER A 672 -31.90 -11.05 -6.99
CA SER A 672 -31.99 -11.12 -8.45
C SER A 672 -33.05 -10.17 -8.98
N ILE A 673 -32.98 -9.90 -10.27
CA ILE A 673 -33.96 -9.12 -11.01
C ILE A 673 -34.37 -9.94 -12.22
N SER A 674 -35.69 -10.05 -12.45
CA SER A 674 -36.27 -10.78 -13.57
C SER A 674 -37.09 -9.84 -14.44
N PHE A 675 -36.73 -9.75 -15.69
CA PHE A 675 -37.47 -9.00 -16.70
C PHE A 675 -38.40 -9.97 -17.43
N GLN A 676 -39.69 -9.77 -17.28
CA GLN A 676 -40.70 -10.65 -17.90
C GLN A 676 -41.33 -9.98 -19.09
N GLY A 677 -41.11 -10.54 -20.25
CA GLY A 677 -41.61 -9.99 -21.50
C GLY A 677 -41.54 -10.99 -22.64
N GLN A 678 -41.84 -10.53 -23.82
CA GLN A 678 -41.75 -11.30 -25.04
C GLN A 678 -40.86 -10.56 -26.04
N PRO A 679 -39.84 -11.20 -26.62
CA PRO A 679 -39.10 -10.59 -27.72
C PRO A 679 -40.04 -10.45 -28.92
N LEU A 680 -40.06 -9.31 -29.52
CA LEU A 680 -40.93 -8.99 -30.65
C LEU A 680 -40.27 -9.23 -32.03
N GLY A 681 -39.06 -9.69 -32.06
CA GLY A 681 -38.29 -9.82 -33.29
C GLY A 681 -37.90 -8.46 -33.90
N ILE A 682 -37.04 -8.47 -34.89
CA ILE A 682 -36.75 -7.30 -35.70
C ILE A 682 -38.03 -6.94 -36.45
N SER A 683 -38.57 -5.76 -36.19
CA SER A 683 -39.66 -5.27 -37.05
C SER A 683 -39.11 -5.07 -38.45
N PRO A 684 -39.55 -5.81 -39.45
CA PRO A 684 -39.26 -5.43 -40.82
C PRO A 684 -40.06 -4.17 -41.09
N ASP A 685 -39.36 -3.09 -41.37
CA ASP A 685 -39.89 -1.92 -42.07
C ASP A 685 -41.28 -1.41 -41.64
N VAL A 686 -41.30 -0.54 -40.68
CA VAL A 686 -42.26 0.56 -40.77
C VAL A 686 -41.52 1.72 -41.45
N ARG A 687 -41.57 1.70 -42.77
CA ARG A 687 -41.33 2.88 -43.58
C ARG A 687 -42.38 3.94 -43.33
#